data_7194d17cb4dce49311a8e8f8c817f420
#
_entry.id   7194d17cb4dce49311a8e8f8c817f420
#
_cell.length_a   1.000
_cell.length_b   1.000
_cell.length_c   1.000
_cell.angle_alpha   90.00
_cell.angle_beta   90.00
_cell.angle_gamma   90.00
#
_symmetry.space_group_name_H-M   'P 1'
#
loop_
_entity.id
_entity.type
_entity.pdbx_description
1 polymer ?
#
loop_
_entity_poly.entity_id
_entity_poly.type
_entity_poly.pdbx_seq_one_letter_code
_entity_poly.pdbx_strand_id
1 'polypeptide(L)'
;MTEENEQFAYDESSIQQLEGLEAVRKRPGMYIGDTSDGTGLHHMVFEVVDNAIDEALAGHCDDIVITIHADNSISVSDNGRGIPTGVKFDDKHEPKRSAAEIVMCVLHAGGKFNQNSYKVSGGLHGVGVSCVNALSRWLRLTIRREQKKHFVEFHRGVVVDRLIEVQRGVEVSPLKVVGDTEKRGTELHFMADEEIFGQVEFHYEIIAKRLRELSFLNNGVKIRLNDQRTGKEENFAFLGGVKGFVEYINRTKSILHPNIFYASGDSVNGNGVISVEVAMQWNDSYAEQVLCFTNNIPQADGGTHMTGLRAAMTRVINRYIEEHEIAKKAKVDISGDDMREGLACVLSVKMPDPKFASQTKMKLVSSEARPAVEEIVAAKLTEFLQERPIDAKVITGKIVEAARARDTARKAREMTRRKGLLDGVGLPGKLADCQEKDPALCELYLVEGDSAGGSAKQGRDRKFQAILPLKGKILNVEKARFDKMISSQEIVTLITALGTGIGKDEYKPEKLRYHRLIIMTDADVDGAHIRTLLLTFFYRQMRELVEGGHIYIAQPPLYKIKHGKTERYIKDDTALKQFLLTLALEGSVLTSRPDAPEITGTALEELAREYLLAEAVINRLSHLINPEVLHALIDGNLKVDLTDESSAMASANALMKAVGSKLGINIIARYDTAHERWQLRLEKILHGNLKLGVIDEDLLVSGDYAQLRKTADILAGLFGPGAFVVRGDKKKAVSSFAETMQWLLSEVERSVTKQRYKGLGEMNPAQLWETTMDPKVRRLLKVQIEDAIGADEIFSTLMGELVEPRRSFIETNALAARNIDV
;
A
#
# COMPACT_ATOMS: atom_id res chain seq x y z
N MET A 1 -3.83 -49.46 -26.90
CA MET A 1 -3.60 -48.03 -27.26
C MET A 1 -2.58 -47.55 -26.29
N THR A 2 -1.38 -47.48 -26.76
CA THR A 2 -0.16 -47.05 -26.04
C THR A 2 -0.13 -45.53 -26.05
N GLU A 3 -0.30 -44.89 -24.90
CA GLU A 3 0.05 -43.50 -24.70
C GLU A 3 1.56 -43.40 -24.68
N GLU A 4 2.12 -42.77 -25.69
CA GLU A 4 3.54 -42.40 -25.75
C GLU A 4 3.82 -41.38 -24.64
N ASN A 5 4.55 -41.83 -23.61
CA ASN A 5 5.27 -40.93 -22.72
C ASN A 5 6.40 -40.28 -23.56
N GLU A 6 6.19 -39.09 -24.07
CA GLU A 6 7.29 -38.21 -24.45
C GLU A 6 8.05 -37.84 -23.19
N GLN A 7 9.06 -38.63 -22.86
CA GLN A 7 10.12 -38.24 -21.95
C GLN A 7 10.81 -37.03 -22.59
N PHE A 8 10.60 -35.82 -22.01
CA PHE A 8 11.42 -34.67 -22.30
C PHE A 8 12.86 -35.01 -21.97
N ALA A 9 13.66 -35.32 -22.99
CA ALA A 9 15.07 -35.55 -22.83
C ALA A 9 15.74 -34.26 -22.35
N TYR A 10 16.41 -34.29 -21.22
CA TYR A 10 17.25 -33.21 -20.74
C TYR A 10 18.60 -33.33 -21.47
N ASP A 11 18.74 -32.61 -22.58
CA ASP A 11 19.94 -32.56 -23.41
C ASP A 11 20.36 -31.11 -23.66
N GLU A 12 21.40 -30.92 -24.49
CA GLU A 12 21.92 -29.59 -24.84
C GLU A 12 20.86 -28.65 -25.45
N SER A 13 19.81 -29.18 -26.09
CA SER A 13 18.73 -28.37 -26.66
C SER A 13 17.79 -27.81 -25.60
N SER A 14 17.77 -28.40 -24.41
CA SER A 14 16.99 -27.92 -23.27
C SER A 14 17.65 -26.74 -22.53
N ILE A 15 18.93 -26.43 -22.86
CA ILE A 15 19.65 -25.31 -22.27
C ILE A 15 19.36 -24.03 -23.07
N GLN A 16 18.67 -23.07 -22.42
CA GLN A 16 18.39 -21.75 -22.99
C GLN A 16 19.34 -20.71 -22.39
N GLN A 17 20.05 -20.00 -23.24
CA GLN A 17 20.83 -18.83 -22.84
C GLN A 17 19.95 -17.59 -23.03
N LEU A 18 19.63 -16.91 -21.93
CA LEU A 18 18.87 -15.65 -21.93
C LEU A 18 19.86 -14.50 -21.89
N GLU A 19 19.69 -13.53 -22.76
CA GLU A 19 20.56 -12.33 -22.83
C GLU A 19 19.76 -11.05 -22.49
N GLY A 20 20.44 -10.11 -21.83
CA GLY A 20 19.95 -8.76 -21.61
C GLY A 20 18.59 -8.71 -20.87
N LEU A 21 17.67 -7.89 -21.36
CA LEU A 21 16.38 -7.63 -20.74
C LEU A 21 15.39 -8.81 -20.83
N GLU A 22 15.61 -9.75 -21.71
CA GLU A 22 14.78 -10.98 -21.79
C GLU A 22 14.91 -11.82 -20.53
N ALA A 23 16.11 -11.89 -19.93
CA ALA A 23 16.33 -12.58 -18.67
C ALA A 23 15.51 -11.97 -17.54
N VAL A 24 15.39 -10.64 -17.51
CA VAL A 24 14.57 -9.91 -16.53
C VAL A 24 13.09 -10.27 -16.69
N ARG A 25 12.56 -10.27 -17.92
CA ARG A 25 11.16 -10.60 -18.19
C ARG A 25 10.81 -12.04 -17.84
N LYS A 26 11.74 -12.96 -18.05
CA LYS A 26 11.54 -14.39 -17.77
C LYS A 26 11.63 -14.75 -16.28
N ARG A 27 12.43 -13.99 -15.51
CA ARG A 27 12.66 -14.21 -14.08
C ARG A 27 12.59 -12.89 -13.29
N PRO A 28 11.48 -12.14 -13.35
CA PRO A 28 11.37 -10.81 -12.74
C PRO A 28 11.59 -10.84 -11.22
N GLY A 29 11.17 -11.90 -10.55
CA GLY A 29 11.31 -12.06 -9.10
C GLY A 29 12.77 -12.01 -8.60
N MET A 30 13.75 -12.30 -9.45
CA MET A 30 15.18 -12.19 -9.09
C MET A 30 15.64 -10.72 -9.01
N TYR A 31 14.96 -9.79 -9.70
CA TYR A 31 15.39 -8.40 -9.86
C TYR A 31 14.57 -7.42 -9.04
N ILE A 32 13.25 -7.64 -8.93
CA ILE A 32 12.32 -6.70 -8.29
C ILE A 32 11.48 -7.32 -7.16
N GLY A 33 11.67 -8.61 -6.84
CA GLY A 33 10.84 -9.31 -5.86
C GLY A 33 9.57 -9.92 -6.45
N ASP A 34 8.62 -10.29 -5.60
CA ASP A 34 7.39 -10.98 -6.00
C ASP A 34 6.53 -10.11 -6.93
N THR A 35 6.09 -10.68 -8.04
CA THR A 35 5.25 -9.99 -9.04
C THR A 35 3.75 -10.24 -8.84
N SER A 36 3.38 -11.15 -7.94
CA SER A 36 1.99 -11.56 -7.71
C SER A 36 1.33 -10.88 -6.51
N ASP A 37 2.11 -10.36 -5.57
CA ASP A 37 1.64 -9.76 -4.32
C ASP A 37 1.68 -8.21 -4.30
N GLY A 38 2.07 -7.59 -5.42
CA GLY A 38 2.22 -6.14 -5.56
C GLY A 38 3.58 -5.59 -5.13
N THR A 39 4.41 -6.35 -4.42
CA THR A 39 5.73 -5.91 -3.93
C THR A 39 6.63 -5.49 -5.09
N GLY A 40 6.77 -6.33 -6.11
CA GLY A 40 7.59 -6.05 -7.28
C GLY A 40 7.07 -4.86 -8.09
N LEU A 41 5.75 -4.68 -8.17
CA LEU A 41 5.14 -3.54 -8.86
C LEU A 41 5.56 -2.20 -8.24
N HIS A 42 5.46 -2.08 -6.90
CA HIS A 42 5.88 -0.87 -6.20
C HIS A 42 7.39 -0.68 -6.19
N HIS A 43 8.15 -1.78 -6.22
CA HIS A 43 9.61 -1.72 -6.31
C HIS A 43 10.10 -1.06 -7.61
N MET A 44 9.36 -1.21 -8.73
CA MET A 44 9.66 -0.46 -9.96
C MET A 44 9.66 1.05 -9.73
N VAL A 45 8.68 1.56 -8.97
CA VAL A 45 8.62 2.99 -8.64
C VAL A 45 9.81 3.39 -7.77
N PHE A 46 10.15 2.57 -6.79
CA PHE A 46 11.26 2.86 -5.87
C PHE A 46 12.60 2.91 -6.58
N GLU A 47 12.85 2.03 -7.55
CA GLU A 47 14.08 2.08 -8.34
C GLU A 47 14.22 3.38 -9.15
N VAL A 48 13.12 3.96 -9.63
CA VAL A 48 13.14 5.25 -10.32
C VAL A 48 13.32 6.41 -9.34
N VAL A 49 12.60 6.39 -8.23
CA VAL A 49 12.69 7.41 -7.17
C VAL A 49 14.10 7.43 -6.55
N ASP A 50 14.68 6.27 -6.27
CA ASP A 50 16.03 6.14 -5.71
C ASP A 50 17.09 6.75 -6.65
N ASN A 51 16.88 6.73 -7.97
CA ASN A 51 17.77 7.44 -8.91
C ASN A 51 17.67 8.97 -8.77
N ALA A 52 16.47 9.51 -8.56
CA ALA A 52 16.30 10.94 -8.30
C ALA A 52 16.92 11.34 -6.93
N ILE A 53 16.78 10.48 -5.92
CA ILE A 53 17.42 10.66 -4.62
C ILE A 53 18.95 10.59 -4.71
N ASP A 54 19.51 9.73 -5.56
CA ASP A 54 20.96 9.68 -5.77
C ASP A 54 21.48 11.00 -6.39
N GLU A 55 20.71 11.65 -7.27
CA GLU A 55 21.02 13.01 -7.74
C GLU A 55 20.94 14.03 -6.59
N ALA A 56 20.01 13.87 -5.66
CA ALA A 56 19.91 14.74 -4.48
C ALA A 56 21.09 14.52 -3.52
N LEU A 57 21.50 13.28 -3.28
CA LEU A 57 22.70 12.96 -2.50
C LEU A 57 23.99 13.51 -3.13
N ALA A 58 24.05 13.59 -4.46
CA ALA A 58 25.13 14.23 -5.21
C ALA A 58 25.03 15.78 -5.20
N GLY A 59 24.00 16.37 -4.59
CA GLY A 59 23.80 17.81 -4.47
C GLY A 59 23.23 18.49 -5.72
N HIS A 60 22.58 17.74 -6.61
CA HIS A 60 22.11 18.24 -7.89
C HIS A 60 20.57 18.28 -8.05
N CYS A 61 19.84 17.70 -7.11
CA CYS A 61 18.36 17.62 -7.12
C CYS A 61 17.79 18.04 -5.76
N ASP A 62 16.71 18.81 -5.77
CA ASP A 62 15.98 19.25 -4.58
C ASP A 62 14.45 19.22 -4.75
N ASP A 63 13.94 18.87 -5.94
CA ASP A 63 12.51 18.77 -6.23
C ASP A 63 12.22 17.49 -7.04
N ILE A 64 11.37 16.63 -6.49
CA ILE A 64 10.97 15.35 -7.09
C ILE A 64 9.46 15.28 -7.10
N VAL A 65 8.87 14.95 -8.24
CA VAL A 65 7.41 14.82 -8.40
C VAL A 65 7.07 13.42 -8.87
N ILE A 66 6.21 12.75 -8.14
CA ILE A 66 5.66 11.44 -8.49
C ILE A 66 4.18 11.62 -8.78
N THR A 67 3.70 11.13 -9.91
CA THR A 67 2.28 11.17 -10.27
C THR A 67 1.78 9.77 -10.62
N ILE A 68 0.75 9.31 -9.91
CA ILE A 68 -0.03 8.14 -10.29
C ILE A 68 -1.14 8.65 -11.19
N HIS A 69 -1.09 8.28 -12.47
CA HIS A 69 -2.06 8.74 -13.45
C HIS A 69 -3.37 7.95 -13.39
N ALA A 70 -4.42 8.51 -13.97
CA ALA A 70 -5.75 7.92 -13.97
C ALA A 70 -5.82 6.53 -14.65
N ASP A 71 -4.94 6.26 -15.60
CA ASP A 71 -4.80 4.98 -16.31
C ASP A 71 -3.93 3.95 -15.57
N ASN A 72 -3.54 4.21 -14.31
CA ASN A 72 -2.57 3.43 -13.54
C ASN A 72 -1.14 3.40 -14.14
N SER A 73 -0.79 4.33 -15.02
CA SER A 73 0.61 4.61 -15.29
C SER A 73 1.20 5.49 -14.17
N ILE A 74 2.51 5.53 -14.07
CA ILE A 74 3.18 6.36 -13.06
C ILE A 74 4.36 7.11 -13.67
N SER A 75 4.50 8.37 -13.31
CA SER A 75 5.62 9.19 -13.70
C SER A 75 6.42 9.68 -12.49
N VAL A 76 7.74 9.75 -12.66
CA VAL A 76 8.69 10.32 -11.70
C VAL A 76 9.51 11.37 -12.43
N SER A 77 9.51 12.59 -11.94
CA SER A 77 10.26 13.73 -12.50
C SER A 77 11.17 14.32 -11.44
N ASP A 78 12.42 14.56 -11.78
CA ASP A 78 13.41 15.24 -10.95
C ASP A 78 13.98 16.50 -11.64
N ASN A 79 14.58 17.37 -10.86
CA ASN A 79 15.30 18.55 -11.35
C ASN A 79 16.84 18.38 -11.29
N GLY A 80 17.33 17.14 -11.34
CA GLY A 80 18.75 16.77 -11.32
C GLY A 80 19.50 17.19 -12.59
N ARG A 81 20.68 16.62 -12.80
CA ARG A 81 21.53 16.92 -13.99
C ARG A 81 20.95 16.38 -15.32
N GLY A 82 20.02 15.45 -15.24
CA GLY A 82 19.55 14.66 -16.39
C GLY A 82 20.55 13.59 -16.83
N ILE A 83 20.06 12.46 -17.29
CA ILE A 83 20.88 11.37 -17.83
C ILE A 83 21.70 11.90 -19.03
N PRO A 84 22.99 11.54 -19.18
CA PRO A 84 23.77 11.94 -20.34
C PRO A 84 23.12 11.49 -21.66
N THR A 85 23.02 12.41 -22.63
CA THR A 85 22.30 12.21 -23.89
C THR A 85 23.20 11.93 -25.08
N GLY A 86 24.52 12.14 -24.92
CA GLY A 86 25.51 11.95 -25.98
C GLY A 86 25.61 10.50 -26.45
N VAL A 87 26.01 10.34 -27.74
CA VAL A 87 26.27 9.02 -28.33
C VAL A 87 27.58 8.45 -27.77
N LYS A 88 27.53 7.18 -27.40
CA LYS A 88 28.71 6.45 -26.90
C LYS A 88 29.38 5.68 -28.03
N PHE A 89 30.40 6.30 -28.63
CA PHE A 89 31.10 5.76 -29.81
C PHE A 89 31.87 4.46 -29.55
N ASP A 90 32.19 4.13 -28.30
CA ASP A 90 32.81 2.88 -27.86
C ASP A 90 31.78 1.78 -27.53
N ASP A 91 30.47 2.01 -27.76
CA ASP A 91 29.44 0.99 -27.63
C ASP A 91 29.71 -0.18 -28.59
N LYS A 92 29.47 -1.39 -28.13
CA LYS A 92 29.67 -2.62 -28.96
C LYS A 92 28.53 -2.84 -29.95
N HIS A 93 27.41 -2.16 -29.75
CA HIS A 93 26.21 -2.29 -30.58
C HIS A 93 26.30 -1.42 -31.83
N GLU A 94 25.64 -1.85 -32.91
CA GLU A 94 25.45 -1.05 -34.15
C GLU A 94 23.93 -0.92 -34.38
N PRO A 95 23.40 0.30 -34.63
CA PRO A 95 24.10 1.61 -34.57
C PRO A 95 24.56 1.94 -33.14
N LYS A 96 25.60 2.81 -32.99
CA LYS A 96 26.13 3.26 -31.70
C LYS A 96 25.05 4.02 -30.93
N ARG A 97 24.72 3.57 -29.73
CA ARG A 97 23.61 4.08 -28.93
C ARG A 97 23.98 5.32 -28.11
N SER A 98 22.97 6.11 -27.74
CA SER A 98 23.13 7.15 -26.73
C SER A 98 23.40 6.56 -25.33
N ALA A 99 24.09 7.31 -24.47
CA ALA A 99 24.34 6.88 -23.10
C ALA A 99 23.03 6.59 -22.34
N ALA A 100 21.97 7.38 -22.57
CA ALA A 100 20.65 7.16 -21.98
C ALA A 100 20.04 5.83 -22.45
N GLU A 101 20.09 5.50 -23.75
CA GLU A 101 19.61 4.22 -24.25
C GLU A 101 20.37 3.05 -23.63
N ILE A 102 21.68 3.17 -23.48
CA ILE A 102 22.50 2.12 -22.84
C ILE A 102 22.07 1.89 -21.38
N VAL A 103 21.87 2.97 -20.62
CA VAL A 103 21.40 2.86 -19.22
C VAL A 103 20.03 2.21 -19.13
N MET A 104 19.15 2.45 -20.11
CA MET A 104 17.79 1.89 -20.13
C MET A 104 17.72 0.45 -20.63
N CYS A 105 18.65 0.02 -21.48
CA CYS A 105 18.53 -1.25 -22.19
C CYS A 105 19.62 -2.28 -21.82
N VAL A 106 20.68 -1.88 -21.14
CA VAL A 106 21.80 -2.77 -20.83
C VAL A 106 21.92 -2.97 -19.32
N LEU A 107 21.88 -4.23 -18.88
CA LEU A 107 22.12 -4.59 -17.49
C LEU A 107 23.57 -4.28 -17.10
N HIS A 108 23.77 -3.86 -15.87
CA HIS A 108 25.09 -3.47 -15.34
C HIS A 108 25.73 -2.29 -16.09
N ALA A 109 24.91 -1.38 -16.62
CA ALA A 109 25.34 -0.12 -17.21
C ALA A 109 24.90 1.06 -16.34
N GLY A 110 25.82 2.02 -16.13
CA GLY A 110 25.48 3.22 -15.36
C GLY A 110 26.69 4.03 -14.93
N GLY A 111 26.48 5.31 -14.63
CA GLY A 111 27.52 6.24 -14.15
C GLY A 111 27.93 6.02 -12.68
N LYS A 112 27.20 5.21 -11.93
CA LYS A 112 27.40 4.98 -10.48
C LYS A 112 28.56 4.02 -10.17
N PHE A 113 29.09 3.32 -11.17
CA PHE A 113 30.33 2.55 -11.03
C PHE A 113 31.58 3.45 -10.89
N ASN A 114 31.46 4.73 -11.21
CA ASN A 114 32.57 5.69 -11.08
C ASN A 114 32.37 6.51 -9.80
N GLN A 115 33.18 6.24 -8.77
CA GLN A 115 33.15 6.93 -7.47
C GLN A 115 33.38 8.45 -7.56
N ASN A 116 33.94 8.96 -8.67
CA ASN A 116 34.07 10.40 -8.87
C ASN A 116 32.73 11.10 -9.14
N SER A 117 31.74 10.38 -9.67
CA SER A 117 30.44 10.92 -10.00
C SER A 117 29.43 10.80 -8.84
N TYR A 118 29.53 9.72 -8.05
CA TYR A 118 28.68 9.45 -6.89
C TYR A 118 29.53 8.81 -5.79
N LYS A 119 29.75 9.56 -4.69
CA LYS A 119 30.49 9.05 -3.52
C LYS A 119 29.67 8.06 -2.68
N VAL A 120 28.38 8.28 -2.64
CA VAL A 120 27.38 7.45 -1.96
C VAL A 120 26.18 7.35 -2.87
N SER A 121 25.68 6.16 -3.10
CA SER A 121 24.45 5.94 -3.88
C SER A 121 23.70 4.71 -3.37
N GLY A 122 22.39 4.68 -3.58
CA GLY A 122 21.54 3.51 -3.34
C GLY A 122 21.59 2.53 -4.52
N GLY A 123 21.71 3.03 -5.74
CA GLY A 123 21.76 2.25 -6.97
C GLY A 123 23.14 1.74 -7.31
N LEU A 124 23.53 0.58 -6.78
CA LEU A 124 24.90 0.05 -6.91
C LEU A 124 25.12 -0.89 -8.10
N HIS A 125 24.08 -1.58 -8.56
CA HIS A 125 24.23 -2.69 -9.51
C HIS A 125 24.01 -2.29 -10.97
N GLY A 126 23.52 -1.07 -11.25
CA GLY A 126 23.25 -0.61 -12.62
C GLY A 126 22.19 -1.43 -13.36
N VAL A 127 21.19 -1.95 -12.62
CA VAL A 127 20.13 -2.81 -13.17
C VAL A 127 18.71 -2.26 -12.92
N GLY A 128 18.51 -1.35 -11.96
CA GLY A 128 17.17 -0.94 -11.51
C GLY A 128 16.32 -0.39 -12.64
N VAL A 129 16.76 0.69 -13.29
CA VAL A 129 15.98 1.35 -14.35
C VAL A 129 15.84 0.50 -15.62
N SER A 130 16.83 -0.33 -15.94
CA SER A 130 16.72 -1.26 -17.06
C SER A 130 15.72 -2.39 -16.76
N CYS A 131 15.60 -2.82 -15.50
CA CYS A 131 14.53 -3.72 -15.07
C CYS A 131 13.15 -3.07 -15.20
N VAL A 132 13.00 -1.80 -14.78
CA VAL A 132 11.73 -1.06 -14.96
C VAL A 132 11.35 -1.00 -16.43
N ASN A 133 12.31 -0.70 -17.31
CA ASN A 133 12.08 -0.67 -18.76
C ASN A 133 11.65 -2.04 -19.30
N ALA A 134 12.34 -3.11 -18.92
CA ALA A 134 12.03 -4.47 -19.36
C ALA A 134 10.63 -4.94 -18.94
N LEU A 135 10.17 -4.51 -17.76
CA LEU A 135 8.91 -4.94 -17.12
C LEU A 135 7.75 -3.96 -17.37
N SER A 136 7.97 -2.93 -18.19
CA SER A 136 6.96 -1.99 -18.61
C SER A 136 6.37 -2.36 -19.97
N ARG A 137 5.05 -2.25 -20.11
CA ARG A 137 4.36 -2.34 -21.40
C ARG A 137 4.85 -1.24 -22.35
N TRP A 138 4.96 -0.02 -21.81
CA TRP A 138 5.62 1.11 -22.45
C TRP A 138 6.30 1.97 -21.38
N LEU A 139 7.37 2.65 -21.78
CA LEU A 139 8.11 3.58 -20.96
C LEU A 139 8.57 4.76 -21.82
N ARG A 140 8.33 5.98 -21.33
CA ARG A 140 8.69 7.24 -21.94
C ARG A 140 9.73 7.94 -21.09
N LEU A 141 10.86 8.22 -21.68
CA LEU A 141 11.96 8.93 -21.04
C LEU A 141 12.12 10.32 -21.65
N THR A 142 11.96 11.34 -20.83
CA THR A 142 12.21 12.74 -21.18
C THR A 142 13.43 13.24 -20.40
N ILE A 143 14.44 13.74 -21.08
CA ILE A 143 15.64 14.29 -20.47
C ILE A 143 15.77 15.76 -20.85
N ARG A 144 15.87 16.62 -19.83
CA ARG A 144 16.09 18.05 -19.97
C ARG A 144 17.54 18.35 -19.60
N ARG A 145 18.39 18.53 -20.61
CA ARG A 145 19.82 18.72 -20.45
C ARG A 145 20.39 19.61 -21.57
N GLU A 146 21.34 20.46 -21.24
CA GLU A 146 22.02 21.33 -22.21
C GLU A 146 21.03 22.19 -23.02
N GLN A 147 20.03 22.74 -22.32
CA GLN A 147 18.95 23.59 -22.87
C GLN A 147 18.06 22.88 -23.90
N LYS A 148 18.15 21.55 -24.00
CA LYS A 148 17.33 20.75 -24.92
C LYS A 148 16.48 19.74 -24.17
N LYS A 149 15.31 19.48 -24.73
CA LYS A 149 14.41 18.43 -24.30
C LYS A 149 14.56 17.23 -25.23
N HIS A 150 15.12 16.14 -24.72
CA HIS A 150 15.29 14.88 -25.42
C HIS A 150 14.20 13.91 -25.04
N PHE A 151 13.77 13.06 -25.97
CA PHE A 151 12.70 12.09 -25.77
C PHE A 151 13.04 10.76 -26.42
N VAL A 152 12.68 9.67 -25.76
CA VAL A 152 12.68 8.31 -26.31
C VAL A 152 11.58 7.48 -25.65
N GLU A 153 10.94 6.64 -26.44
CA GLU A 153 9.92 5.69 -25.96
C GLU A 153 10.39 4.25 -26.15
N PHE A 154 10.06 3.40 -25.19
CA PHE A 154 10.37 1.98 -25.18
C PHE A 154 9.09 1.17 -25.02
N HIS A 155 8.99 0.04 -25.70
CA HIS A 155 7.99 -0.98 -25.45
C HIS A 155 8.67 -2.27 -25.02
N ARG A 156 8.39 -2.72 -23.80
CA ARG A 156 8.95 -3.96 -23.22
C ARG A 156 10.50 -4.00 -23.34
N GLY A 157 11.14 -2.85 -23.08
CA GLY A 157 12.58 -2.73 -23.13
C GLY A 157 13.17 -2.40 -24.50
N VAL A 158 12.36 -2.36 -25.57
CA VAL A 158 12.82 -2.09 -26.94
C VAL A 158 12.46 -0.67 -27.34
N VAL A 159 13.43 0.06 -27.94
CA VAL A 159 13.24 1.42 -28.43
C VAL A 159 12.22 1.44 -29.59
N VAL A 160 11.25 2.34 -29.48
CA VAL A 160 10.27 2.64 -30.54
C VAL A 160 10.76 3.83 -31.36
N ASP A 161 10.61 3.80 -32.68
CA ASP A 161 10.99 4.89 -33.59
C ASP A 161 12.44 5.36 -33.40
N ARG A 162 13.36 4.44 -33.53
CA ARG A 162 14.79 4.70 -33.42
C ARG A 162 15.24 5.68 -34.49
N LEU A 163 15.87 6.79 -34.09
CA LEU A 163 16.55 7.70 -35.00
C LEU A 163 17.91 7.12 -35.37
N ILE A 164 18.24 7.07 -36.67
CA ILE A 164 19.54 6.60 -37.15
C ILE A 164 20.18 7.71 -37.98
N GLU A 165 21.40 8.05 -37.65
CA GLU A 165 22.21 9.07 -38.30
C GLU A 165 23.64 8.54 -38.56
N VAL A 166 24.36 9.19 -39.45
CA VAL A 166 25.81 8.91 -39.67
C VAL A 166 26.62 10.04 -39.03
N GLN A 167 27.37 9.72 -37.98
CA GLN A 167 28.29 10.67 -37.34
C GLN A 167 29.70 10.07 -37.31
N ARG A 168 30.72 10.86 -37.71
CA ARG A 168 32.13 10.39 -37.77
C ARG A 168 32.32 9.13 -38.60
N GLY A 169 31.47 8.92 -39.63
CA GLY A 169 31.56 7.76 -40.52
C GLY A 169 30.99 6.44 -39.95
N VAL A 170 30.30 6.48 -38.80
CA VAL A 170 29.59 5.33 -38.20
C VAL A 170 28.10 5.64 -38.01
N GLU A 171 27.27 4.62 -38.10
CA GLU A 171 25.84 4.74 -37.78
C GLU A 171 25.67 4.90 -36.28
N VAL A 172 24.87 5.89 -35.89
CA VAL A 172 24.56 6.24 -34.51
C VAL A 172 23.07 6.35 -34.30
N SER A 173 22.64 6.11 -33.07
CA SER A 173 21.23 6.28 -32.59
C SER A 173 21.21 7.36 -31.51
N PRO A 174 21.15 8.66 -31.87
CA PRO A 174 20.98 9.73 -30.92
C PRO A 174 19.53 9.82 -30.44
N LEU A 175 19.31 10.46 -29.28
CA LEU A 175 17.97 10.76 -28.82
C LEU A 175 17.32 11.84 -29.69
N LYS A 176 16.00 11.75 -29.88
CA LYS A 176 15.21 12.80 -30.54
C LYS A 176 15.22 14.07 -29.68
N VAL A 177 15.56 15.21 -30.25
CA VAL A 177 15.36 16.54 -29.65
C VAL A 177 13.95 16.99 -30.00
N VAL A 178 13.11 17.16 -28.99
CA VAL A 178 11.68 17.52 -29.17
C VAL A 178 11.37 18.98 -28.81
N GLY A 179 12.36 19.74 -28.37
CA GLY A 179 12.21 21.17 -28.06
C GLY A 179 13.38 21.72 -27.25
N ASP A 180 13.34 23.03 -27.02
CA ASP A 180 14.27 23.72 -26.14
C ASP A 180 13.66 23.86 -24.74
N THR A 181 14.47 23.97 -23.69
CA THR A 181 14.01 24.09 -22.31
C THR A 181 15.05 24.77 -21.42
N GLU A 182 14.61 25.62 -20.52
CA GLU A 182 15.46 26.18 -19.47
C GLU A 182 15.55 25.25 -18.24
N LYS A 183 14.65 24.29 -18.15
CA LYS A 183 14.62 23.30 -17.06
C LYS A 183 15.68 22.23 -17.29
N ARG A 184 16.07 21.58 -16.19
CA ARG A 184 16.95 20.41 -16.20
C ARG A 184 16.28 19.24 -15.46
N GLY A 185 16.76 18.02 -15.67
CA GLY A 185 16.31 16.84 -14.95
C GLY A 185 15.87 15.71 -15.86
N THR A 186 15.41 14.65 -15.23
CA THR A 186 14.88 13.45 -15.90
C THR A 186 13.41 13.26 -15.52
N GLU A 187 12.62 12.87 -16.51
CA GLU A 187 11.25 12.41 -16.30
C GLU A 187 11.07 11.05 -16.93
N LEU A 188 10.63 10.12 -16.13
CA LEU A 188 10.41 8.74 -16.54
C LEU A 188 8.95 8.40 -16.26
N HIS A 189 8.18 8.09 -17.31
CA HIS A 189 6.77 7.77 -17.27
C HIS A 189 6.57 6.37 -17.84
N PHE A 190 5.97 5.46 -17.06
CA PHE A 190 5.83 4.08 -17.48
C PHE A 190 4.49 3.47 -17.08
N MET A 191 4.08 2.46 -17.85
CA MET A 191 2.98 1.55 -17.57
C MET A 191 3.54 0.16 -17.35
N ALA A 192 3.36 -0.42 -16.17
CA ALA A 192 3.79 -1.78 -15.90
C ALA A 192 3.06 -2.79 -16.80
N ASP A 193 3.74 -3.90 -17.14
CA ASP A 193 3.19 -4.90 -18.06
C ASP A 193 2.27 -5.89 -17.32
N GLU A 194 0.98 -5.89 -17.67
CA GLU A 194 -0.03 -6.79 -17.10
C GLU A 194 0.29 -8.29 -17.32
N GLU A 195 1.06 -8.63 -18.36
CA GLU A 195 1.51 -10.01 -18.58
C GLU A 195 2.46 -10.49 -17.47
N ILE A 196 3.15 -9.57 -16.79
CA ILE A 196 4.10 -9.87 -15.71
C ILE A 196 3.42 -9.77 -14.35
N PHE A 197 2.62 -8.72 -14.13
CA PHE A 197 2.07 -8.38 -12.80
C PHE A 197 0.62 -8.84 -12.62
N GLY A 198 -0.07 -9.27 -13.69
CA GLY A 198 -1.49 -9.63 -13.65
C GLY A 198 -2.38 -8.42 -13.40
N GLN A 199 -2.42 -7.92 -12.18
CA GLN A 199 -3.11 -6.67 -11.83
C GLN A 199 -2.10 -5.54 -11.64
N VAL A 200 -2.26 -4.45 -12.38
CA VAL A 200 -1.44 -3.24 -12.26
C VAL A 200 -2.26 -2.20 -11.50
N GLU A 201 -2.08 -2.17 -10.17
CA GLU A 201 -2.69 -1.17 -9.31
C GLU A 201 -1.66 -0.66 -8.30
N PHE A 202 -1.28 0.61 -8.44
CA PHE A 202 -0.39 1.26 -7.50
C PHE A 202 -1.15 1.71 -6.25
N HIS A 203 -0.66 1.31 -5.06
CA HIS A 203 -1.21 1.72 -3.78
C HIS A 203 -0.54 3.00 -3.29
N TYR A 204 -1.34 4.06 -3.15
CA TYR A 204 -0.86 5.37 -2.71
C TYR A 204 -0.06 5.30 -1.40
N GLU A 205 -0.57 4.58 -0.40
CA GLU A 205 0.04 4.54 0.94
C GLU A 205 1.43 3.85 0.94
N ILE A 206 1.64 2.86 0.09
CA ILE A 206 2.95 2.19 -0.05
C ILE A 206 3.98 3.17 -0.61
N ILE A 207 3.60 3.95 -1.63
CA ILE A 207 4.47 4.97 -2.23
C ILE A 207 4.70 6.10 -1.22
N ALA A 208 3.63 6.65 -0.62
CA ALA A 208 3.69 7.75 0.34
C ALA A 208 4.61 7.43 1.52
N LYS A 209 4.56 6.19 2.05
CA LYS A 209 5.48 5.71 3.08
C LYS A 209 6.94 5.88 2.66
N ARG A 210 7.30 5.35 1.49
CA ARG A 210 8.68 5.40 1.00
C ARG A 210 9.15 6.84 0.80
N LEU A 211 8.31 7.69 0.24
CA LEU A 211 8.62 9.11 0.02
C LEU A 211 8.80 9.87 1.33
N ARG A 212 8.03 9.54 2.34
CA ARG A 212 8.15 10.10 3.70
C ARG A 212 9.50 9.73 4.32
N GLU A 213 9.88 8.46 4.27
CA GLU A 213 11.19 7.99 4.73
C GLU A 213 12.33 8.75 4.03
N LEU A 214 12.27 8.83 2.71
CA LEU A 214 13.27 9.53 1.90
C LEU A 214 13.36 11.02 2.20
N SER A 215 12.22 11.68 2.47
CA SER A 215 12.21 13.09 2.83
C SER A 215 12.89 13.38 4.18
N PHE A 216 12.70 12.51 5.18
CA PHE A 216 13.43 12.63 6.45
C PHE A 216 14.92 12.35 6.32
N LEU A 217 15.30 11.37 5.50
CA LEU A 217 16.70 10.98 5.32
C LEU A 217 17.50 11.96 4.44
N ASN A 218 16.80 12.79 3.66
CA ASN A 218 17.40 13.74 2.73
C ASN A 218 16.86 15.17 3.01
N ASN A 219 17.36 15.77 4.07
CA ASN A 219 16.93 17.10 4.49
C ASN A 219 17.12 18.14 3.36
N GLY A 220 16.06 18.87 3.04
CA GLY A 220 16.05 19.91 2.00
C GLY A 220 15.51 19.45 0.64
N VAL A 221 15.25 18.15 0.43
CA VAL A 221 14.59 17.66 -0.77
C VAL A 221 13.07 17.75 -0.60
N LYS A 222 12.39 18.32 -1.59
CA LYS A 222 10.94 18.39 -1.67
C LYS A 222 10.45 17.24 -2.54
N ILE A 223 9.57 16.41 -2.02
CA ILE A 223 8.99 15.28 -2.74
C ILE A 223 7.48 15.47 -2.76
N ARG A 224 6.87 15.45 -3.94
CA ARG A 224 5.42 15.58 -4.13
C ARG A 224 4.85 14.29 -4.70
N LEU A 225 3.76 13.82 -4.13
CA LEU A 225 3.00 12.68 -4.64
C LEU A 225 1.60 13.10 -5.01
N ASN A 226 1.24 12.94 -6.26
CA ASN A 226 -0.07 13.24 -6.81
C ASN A 226 -0.75 11.95 -7.25
N ASP A 227 -1.94 11.66 -6.80
CA ASP A 227 -2.78 10.57 -7.30
C ASP A 227 -3.98 11.14 -8.07
N GLN A 228 -3.89 11.14 -9.38
CA GLN A 228 -4.95 11.65 -10.26
C GLN A 228 -6.21 10.77 -10.23
N ARG A 229 -6.13 9.54 -9.75
CA ARG A 229 -7.31 8.64 -9.64
C ARG A 229 -8.25 9.09 -8.52
N THR A 230 -7.68 9.67 -7.45
CA THR A 230 -8.40 10.07 -6.24
C THR A 230 -8.37 11.57 -5.98
N GLY A 231 -7.52 12.32 -6.70
CA GLY A 231 -7.25 13.73 -6.47
C GLY A 231 -6.45 13.99 -5.17
N LYS A 232 -5.82 12.94 -4.61
CA LYS A 232 -5.01 13.06 -3.39
C LYS A 232 -3.62 13.58 -3.74
N GLU A 233 -3.19 14.64 -3.04
CA GLU A 233 -1.86 15.22 -3.16
C GLU A 233 -1.22 15.35 -1.77
N GLU A 234 0.06 15.02 -1.66
CA GLU A 234 0.84 15.16 -0.43
C GLU A 234 2.25 15.67 -0.74
N ASN A 235 2.69 16.65 0.06
CA ASN A 235 4.03 17.22 -0.04
C ASN A 235 4.89 16.72 1.13
N PHE A 236 5.94 15.99 0.81
CA PHE A 236 6.93 15.52 1.77
C PHE A 236 8.15 16.46 1.75
N ALA A 237 8.21 17.34 2.71
CA ALA A 237 9.31 18.30 2.90
C ALA A 237 9.62 18.39 4.41
N PHE A 238 9.96 17.24 5.00
CA PHE A 238 10.18 17.15 6.44
C PHE A 238 11.57 17.72 6.80
N LEU A 239 11.60 18.44 7.91
CA LEU A 239 12.81 19.03 8.46
C LEU A 239 13.32 18.20 9.65
N GLY A 240 14.60 18.38 9.98
CA GLY A 240 15.19 17.78 11.20
C GLY A 240 15.84 16.42 11.00
N GLY A 241 15.88 15.88 9.77
CA GLY A 241 16.60 14.64 9.48
C GLY A 241 16.07 13.44 10.28
N VAL A 242 16.97 12.54 10.72
CA VAL A 242 16.60 11.38 11.55
C VAL A 242 15.99 11.74 12.90
N LYS A 243 16.30 12.93 13.42
CA LYS A 243 15.69 13.44 14.66
C LYS A 243 14.22 13.78 14.44
N GLY A 244 13.90 14.53 13.38
CA GLY A 244 12.51 14.82 12.97
C GLY A 244 11.75 13.54 12.66
N PHE A 245 12.42 12.51 12.16
CA PHE A 245 11.81 11.22 11.91
C PHE A 245 11.41 10.50 13.22
N VAL A 246 12.24 10.55 14.27
CA VAL A 246 11.88 10.01 15.60
C VAL A 246 10.72 10.82 16.21
N GLU A 247 10.70 12.15 16.06
CA GLU A 247 9.55 12.98 16.45
C GLU A 247 8.27 12.56 15.77
N TYR A 248 8.35 12.31 14.46
CA TYR A 248 7.22 11.80 13.67
C TYR A 248 6.71 10.45 14.15
N ILE A 249 7.61 9.48 14.43
CA ILE A 249 7.25 8.15 14.94
C ILE A 249 6.54 8.26 16.30
N ASN A 250 6.96 9.22 17.12
CA ASN A 250 6.43 9.42 18.46
C ASN A 250 5.19 10.31 18.55
N ARG A 251 4.70 10.89 17.42
CA ARG A 251 3.58 11.86 17.43
C ARG A 251 2.27 11.33 18.03
N THR A 252 2.06 10.01 18.00
CA THR A 252 0.86 9.33 18.53
C THR A 252 1.12 8.63 19.86
N LYS A 253 2.29 8.85 20.47
CA LYS A 253 2.73 8.19 21.70
C LYS A 253 3.08 9.23 22.77
N SER A 254 3.02 8.84 24.03
CA SER A 254 3.46 9.70 25.13
C SER A 254 4.98 9.55 25.31
N ILE A 255 5.71 10.62 25.01
CA ILE A 255 7.17 10.64 25.21
C ILE A 255 7.50 10.67 26.69
N LEU A 256 8.50 9.91 27.12
CA LEU A 256 8.91 9.84 28.53
C LEU A 256 9.88 10.94 28.90
N HIS A 257 10.69 11.42 27.96
CA HIS A 257 11.67 12.49 28.16
C HIS A 257 11.72 13.44 26.97
N PRO A 258 11.92 14.74 27.18
CA PRO A 258 11.78 15.74 26.10
C PRO A 258 12.95 15.74 25.11
N ASN A 259 14.13 15.33 25.52
CA ASN A 259 15.33 15.41 24.71
C ASN A 259 15.55 14.13 23.91
N ILE A 260 15.56 14.25 22.57
CA ILE A 260 15.91 13.14 21.68
C ILE A 260 17.42 12.95 21.73
N PHE A 261 17.88 11.74 21.98
CA PHE A 261 19.26 11.39 21.74
C PHE A 261 19.57 11.48 20.25
N TYR A 262 20.64 12.16 19.90
CA TYR A 262 21.12 12.29 18.53
C TYR A 262 22.64 12.11 18.51
N ALA A 263 23.11 11.31 17.58
CA ALA A 263 24.53 11.14 17.32
C ALA A 263 24.79 11.14 15.81
N SER A 264 25.85 11.81 15.42
CA SER A 264 26.36 11.83 14.05
C SER A 264 27.87 11.77 14.10
N GLY A 265 28.48 11.03 13.19
CA GLY A 265 29.93 10.91 13.09
C GLY A 265 30.37 10.09 11.89
N ASP A 266 31.66 10.24 11.59
CA ASP A 266 32.33 9.54 10.49
C ASP A 266 33.37 8.57 11.05
N SER A 267 33.37 7.34 10.58
CA SER A 267 34.41 6.35 10.83
C SER A 267 35.18 6.10 9.56
N VAL A 268 36.50 6.32 9.61
CA VAL A 268 37.38 6.12 8.46
C VAL A 268 38.02 4.74 8.55
N ASN A 269 37.82 3.93 7.55
CA ASN A 269 38.49 2.63 7.42
C ASN A 269 39.15 2.48 6.04
N GLY A 270 39.84 1.36 5.80
CA GLY A 270 40.57 1.15 4.54
C GLY A 270 39.70 1.15 3.27
N ASN A 271 38.37 1.03 3.43
CA ASN A 271 37.40 1.00 2.33
C ASN A 271 36.69 2.36 2.11
N GLY A 272 37.05 3.39 2.86
CA GLY A 272 36.46 4.73 2.75
C GLY A 272 35.84 5.23 4.06
N VAL A 273 35.00 6.26 3.96
CA VAL A 273 34.32 6.88 5.07
C VAL A 273 32.94 6.27 5.25
N ILE A 274 32.62 5.83 6.45
CA ILE A 274 31.29 5.41 6.87
C ILE A 274 30.70 6.50 7.76
N SER A 275 29.68 7.18 7.27
CA SER A 275 28.93 8.17 8.03
C SER A 275 27.75 7.50 8.73
N VAL A 276 27.65 7.72 10.03
CA VAL A 276 26.57 7.18 10.86
C VAL A 276 25.77 8.33 11.43
N GLU A 277 24.45 8.24 11.32
CA GLU A 277 23.51 9.16 11.92
C GLU A 277 22.45 8.37 12.66
N VAL A 278 22.16 8.66 13.92
CA VAL A 278 21.18 7.96 14.73
C VAL A 278 20.43 8.92 15.64
N ALA A 279 19.13 8.70 15.76
CA ALA A 279 18.30 9.35 16.76
C ALA A 279 17.48 8.31 17.52
N MET A 280 17.29 8.55 18.83
CA MET A 280 16.56 7.64 19.73
C MET A 280 15.77 8.41 20.77
N GLN A 281 14.58 7.91 21.11
CA GLN A 281 13.77 8.41 22.21
C GLN A 281 12.88 7.30 22.76
N TRP A 282 12.67 7.28 24.09
CA TRP A 282 11.77 6.34 24.75
C TRP A 282 10.39 6.94 24.95
N ASN A 283 9.37 6.13 24.71
CA ASN A 283 7.96 6.46 24.88
C ASN A 283 7.27 5.44 25.82
N ASP A 284 5.99 5.63 26.05
CA ASP A 284 5.18 4.81 26.95
C ASP A 284 4.79 3.43 26.38
N SER A 285 5.08 3.14 25.11
CA SER A 285 4.75 1.86 24.49
C SER A 285 5.59 0.70 25.05
N TYR A 286 5.16 -0.51 24.74
CA TYR A 286 5.85 -1.76 25.13
C TYR A 286 6.67 -2.38 23.99
N ALA A 287 6.56 -1.83 22.78
CA ALA A 287 7.23 -2.32 21.58
C ALA A 287 8.52 -1.55 21.29
N GLU A 288 9.53 -2.24 20.75
CA GLU A 288 10.72 -1.66 20.13
C GLU A 288 10.39 -1.31 18.68
N GLN A 289 10.71 -0.08 18.26
CA GLN A 289 10.61 0.36 16.87
C GLN A 289 11.95 0.92 16.41
N VAL A 290 12.71 0.12 15.69
CA VAL A 290 14.02 0.51 15.15
C VAL A 290 13.99 0.44 13.64
N LEU A 291 14.17 1.59 12.99
CA LEU A 291 14.27 1.72 11.55
C LEU A 291 15.72 1.87 11.14
N CYS A 292 16.19 0.97 10.29
CA CYS A 292 17.57 0.95 9.82
C CYS A 292 17.64 1.24 8.34
N PHE A 293 18.56 2.12 7.95
CA PHE A 293 18.79 2.51 6.56
C PHE A 293 20.28 2.47 6.22
N THR A 294 20.59 2.02 5.00
CA THR A 294 21.92 2.11 4.43
C THR A 294 21.83 2.79 3.06
N ASN A 295 22.51 3.92 2.86
CA ASN A 295 22.41 4.74 1.65
C ASN A 295 20.94 5.03 1.29
N ASN A 296 20.14 5.42 2.27
CA ASN A 296 18.70 5.66 2.20
C ASN A 296 17.81 4.43 1.96
N ILE A 297 18.36 3.24 1.73
CA ILE A 297 17.60 2.01 1.52
C ILE A 297 17.21 1.40 2.87
N PRO A 298 15.95 1.02 3.10
CA PRO A 298 15.51 0.41 4.35
C PRO A 298 15.96 -1.05 4.44
N GLN A 299 16.43 -1.46 5.62
CA GLN A 299 16.72 -2.86 5.95
C GLN A 299 15.71 -3.38 6.97
N ALA A 300 14.62 -3.98 6.48
CA ALA A 300 13.58 -4.55 7.34
C ALA A 300 14.13 -5.69 8.21
N ASP A 301 15.05 -6.49 7.70
CA ASP A 301 15.72 -7.57 8.42
C ASP A 301 16.95 -7.09 9.22
N GLY A 302 17.14 -5.77 9.31
CA GLY A 302 18.27 -5.18 10.01
C GLY A 302 19.63 -5.49 9.37
N GLY A 303 20.61 -5.88 10.18
CA GLY A 303 21.93 -6.23 9.70
C GLY A 303 23.04 -5.86 10.69
N THR A 304 24.28 -5.75 10.15
CA THR A 304 25.48 -5.50 10.97
C THR A 304 25.44 -4.15 11.68
N HIS A 305 24.86 -3.11 11.08
CA HIS A 305 24.65 -1.79 11.69
C HIS A 305 23.69 -1.86 12.89
N MET A 306 22.57 -2.58 12.78
CA MET A 306 21.63 -2.80 13.89
C MET A 306 22.29 -3.59 15.02
N THR A 307 23.12 -4.57 14.69
CA THR A 307 23.90 -5.35 15.69
C THR A 307 24.85 -4.43 16.44
N GLY A 308 25.53 -3.50 15.75
CA GLY A 308 26.39 -2.50 16.35
C GLY A 308 25.64 -1.57 17.30
N LEU A 309 24.47 -1.07 16.88
CA LEU A 309 23.60 -0.24 17.72
C LEU A 309 23.20 -0.95 19.02
N ARG A 310 22.68 -2.17 18.91
CA ARG A 310 22.24 -2.96 20.07
C ARG A 310 23.39 -3.29 21.02
N ALA A 311 24.57 -3.59 20.48
CA ALA A 311 25.78 -3.83 21.30
C ALA A 311 26.22 -2.58 22.06
N ALA A 312 26.27 -1.42 21.40
CA ALA A 312 26.60 -0.14 22.00
C ALA A 312 25.62 0.24 23.11
N MET A 313 24.32 0.18 22.82
CA MET A 313 23.27 0.48 23.79
C MET A 313 23.38 -0.40 25.04
N THR A 314 23.47 -1.71 24.84
CA THR A 314 23.54 -2.67 25.95
C THR A 314 24.77 -2.41 26.82
N ARG A 315 25.94 -2.18 26.22
CA ARG A 315 27.18 -1.92 26.94
C ARG A 315 27.14 -0.62 27.74
N VAL A 316 26.68 0.47 27.09
CA VAL A 316 26.68 1.81 27.72
C VAL A 316 25.64 1.90 28.85
N ILE A 317 24.41 1.41 28.57
CA ILE A 317 23.32 1.46 29.54
C ILE A 317 23.64 0.55 30.75
N ASN A 318 24.19 -0.66 30.55
CA ASN A 318 24.63 -1.51 31.65
C ASN A 318 25.68 -0.84 32.53
N ARG A 319 26.69 -0.22 31.92
CA ARG A 319 27.71 0.53 32.66
C ARG A 319 27.08 1.62 33.53
N TYR A 320 26.19 2.42 32.94
CA TYR A 320 25.51 3.49 33.67
C TYR A 320 24.67 2.95 34.85
N ILE A 321 23.94 1.84 34.61
CA ILE A 321 23.13 1.18 35.65
C ILE A 321 24.00 0.62 36.80
N GLU A 322 25.15 0.07 36.46
CA GLU A 322 26.11 -0.45 37.44
C GLU A 322 26.77 0.67 38.29
N GLU A 323 27.27 1.72 37.62
CA GLU A 323 27.90 2.88 38.26
C GLU A 323 26.96 3.59 39.25
N HIS A 324 25.66 3.62 38.98
CA HIS A 324 24.63 4.25 39.82
C HIS A 324 23.91 3.24 40.75
N GLU A 325 24.30 1.98 40.75
CA GLU A 325 23.70 0.87 41.52
C GLU A 325 22.19 0.69 41.34
N ILE A 326 21.66 1.04 40.15
CA ILE A 326 20.21 1.08 39.89
C ILE A 326 19.60 -0.34 39.96
N ALA A 327 20.21 -1.34 39.34
CA ALA A 327 19.74 -2.71 39.35
C ALA A 327 19.76 -3.33 40.77
N LYS A 328 20.80 -3.06 41.56
CA LYS A 328 20.91 -3.52 42.97
C LYS A 328 19.79 -2.92 43.82
N LYS A 329 19.56 -1.60 43.72
CA LYS A 329 18.49 -0.91 44.46
C LYS A 329 17.11 -1.41 44.03
N ALA A 330 16.90 -1.71 42.75
CA ALA A 330 15.66 -2.21 42.21
C ALA A 330 15.42 -3.72 42.44
N LYS A 331 16.47 -4.49 42.77
CA LYS A 331 16.47 -5.97 42.94
C LYS A 331 15.94 -6.71 41.72
N VAL A 332 16.40 -6.33 40.51
CA VAL A 332 16.02 -6.92 39.23
C VAL A 332 17.25 -7.19 38.38
N ASP A 333 17.18 -8.23 37.56
CA ASP A 333 18.14 -8.51 36.50
C ASP A 333 17.65 -7.85 35.19
N ILE A 334 18.50 -7.02 34.58
CA ILE A 334 18.17 -6.25 33.39
C ILE A 334 18.79 -6.95 32.18
N SER A 335 17.97 -7.17 31.15
CA SER A 335 18.37 -7.69 29.85
C SER A 335 18.44 -6.58 28.80
N GLY A 336 19.12 -6.86 27.68
CA GLY A 336 19.14 -5.94 26.53
C GLY A 336 17.77 -5.63 25.96
N ASP A 337 16.81 -6.55 26.08
CA ASP A 337 15.44 -6.36 25.62
C ASP A 337 14.66 -5.38 26.49
N ASP A 338 14.90 -5.39 27.82
CA ASP A 338 14.28 -4.43 28.73
C ASP A 338 14.71 -2.99 28.41
N MET A 339 15.94 -2.82 27.88
CA MET A 339 16.48 -1.52 27.47
C MET A 339 15.83 -0.94 26.23
N ARG A 340 15.21 -1.79 25.41
CA ARG A 340 14.59 -1.42 24.13
C ARG A 340 13.07 -1.35 24.20
N GLU A 341 12.46 -1.65 25.35
CA GLU A 341 11.03 -1.47 25.54
C GLU A 341 10.64 0.01 25.44
N GLY A 342 9.73 0.33 24.52
CA GLY A 342 9.30 1.71 24.24
C GLY A 342 10.33 2.55 23.49
N LEU A 343 11.35 1.94 22.89
CA LEU A 343 12.36 2.64 22.09
C LEU A 343 11.84 2.94 20.68
N ALA A 344 11.85 4.21 20.29
CA ALA A 344 11.78 4.66 18.91
C ALA A 344 13.18 5.08 18.44
N CYS A 345 13.68 4.47 17.39
CA CYS A 345 15.03 4.71 16.88
C CYS A 345 15.07 4.72 15.35
N VAL A 346 15.81 5.65 14.79
CA VAL A 346 16.17 5.70 13.37
C VAL A 346 17.70 5.70 13.26
N LEU A 347 18.24 4.72 12.53
CA LEU A 347 19.66 4.56 12.25
C LEU A 347 19.90 4.66 10.76
N SER A 348 20.66 5.64 10.32
CA SER A 348 21.08 5.84 8.93
C SER A 348 22.59 5.69 8.82
N VAL A 349 23.02 4.82 7.91
CA VAL A 349 24.44 4.61 7.60
C VAL A 349 24.66 4.94 6.12
N LYS A 350 25.65 5.77 5.84
CA LYS A 350 26.11 6.07 4.47
C LYS A 350 27.51 5.51 4.28
N MET A 351 27.68 4.66 3.29
CA MET A 351 28.96 3.99 3.01
C MET A 351 29.15 3.74 1.51
N PRO A 352 30.42 3.69 1.00
CA PRO A 352 30.67 3.68 -0.44
C PRO A 352 30.27 2.38 -1.13
N ASP A 353 30.40 1.22 -0.51
CA ASP A 353 30.13 -0.09 -1.14
C ASP A 353 29.44 -1.05 -0.17
N PRO A 354 28.14 -0.83 0.14
CA PRO A 354 27.42 -1.71 1.04
C PRO A 354 27.12 -3.06 0.40
N LYS A 355 27.30 -4.14 1.18
CA LYS A 355 26.98 -5.51 0.80
C LYS A 355 25.67 -5.94 1.46
N PHE A 356 24.75 -6.49 0.66
CA PHE A 356 23.45 -6.96 1.12
C PHE A 356 23.32 -8.47 0.93
N ALA A 357 22.43 -9.10 1.71
CA ALA A 357 22.18 -10.54 1.63
C ALA A 357 21.46 -10.96 0.34
N SER A 358 20.68 -10.04 -0.28
CA SER A 358 19.89 -10.29 -1.49
C SER A 358 19.81 -9.04 -2.35
N GLN A 359 19.29 -9.17 -3.58
CA GLN A 359 19.04 -8.05 -4.49
C GLN A 359 17.98 -7.08 -3.93
N THR A 360 17.04 -7.55 -3.14
CA THR A 360 16.02 -6.71 -2.47
C THR A 360 16.58 -5.86 -1.32
N LYS A 361 17.86 -6.04 -0.96
CA LYS A 361 18.62 -5.23 0.01
C LYS A 361 18.03 -5.20 1.43
N MET A 362 17.23 -6.20 1.81
CA MET A 362 16.52 -6.26 3.08
C MET A 362 17.43 -6.38 4.31
N LYS A 363 18.67 -6.86 4.15
CA LYS A 363 19.63 -7.08 5.23
C LYS A 363 21.02 -6.64 4.85
N LEU A 364 21.64 -5.77 5.66
CA LEU A 364 23.03 -5.36 5.51
C LEU A 364 23.99 -6.42 6.09
N VAL A 365 24.99 -6.84 5.29
CA VAL A 365 25.99 -7.84 5.70
C VAL A 365 27.43 -7.28 5.75
N SER A 366 27.64 -6.01 5.39
CA SER A 366 28.95 -5.33 5.49
C SER A 366 29.43 -5.34 6.93
N SER A 367 30.51 -6.08 7.22
CA SER A 367 31.04 -6.25 8.58
C SER A 367 31.59 -4.96 9.19
N GLU A 368 32.09 -4.06 8.37
CA GLU A 368 32.66 -2.76 8.75
C GLU A 368 31.63 -1.75 9.29
N ALA A 369 30.36 -1.93 8.99
CA ALA A 369 29.31 -1.06 9.52
C ALA A 369 29.09 -1.26 11.03
N ARG A 370 29.32 -2.48 11.55
CA ARG A 370 29.13 -2.78 12.97
C ARG A 370 30.04 -1.97 13.88
N PRO A 371 31.39 -2.01 13.75
CA PRO A 371 32.28 -1.24 14.63
C PRO A 371 32.08 0.28 14.47
N ALA A 372 31.83 0.79 13.28
CA ALA A 372 31.57 2.20 13.04
C ALA A 372 30.35 2.71 13.84
N VAL A 373 29.23 1.98 13.78
CA VAL A 373 28.02 2.32 14.55
C VAL A 373 28.27 2.16 16.04
N GLU A 374 28.94 1.06 16.45
CA GLU A 374 29.18 0.75 17.86
C GLU A 374 30.05 1.82 18.55
N GLU A 375 31.09 2.31 17.88
CA GLU A 375 31.99 3.33 18.39
C GLU A 375 31.27 4.68 18.59
N ILE A 376 30.62 5.17 17.51
CA ILE A 376 29.94 6.48 17.50
C ILE A 376 28.79 6.52 18.51
N VAL A 377 27.95 5.47 18.50
CA VAL A 377 26.80 5.40 19.41
C VAL A 377 27.27 5.29 20.87
N ALA A 378 28.28 4.46 21.16
CA ALA A 378 28.76 4.28 22.54
C ALA A 378 29.34 5.56 23.11
N ALA A 379 30.15 6.29 22.34
CA ALA A 379 30.71 7.55 22.77
C ALA A 379 29.60 8.58 23.08
N LYS A 380 28.72 8.80 22.13
CA LYS A 380 27.66 9.82 22.25
C LYS A 380 26.57 9.47 23.25
N LEU A 381 26.22 8.19 23.38
CA LEU A 381 25.23 7.77 24.38
C LEU A 381 25.78 7.91 25.81
N THR A 382 27.07 7.64 26.01
CA THR A 382 27.73 7.88 27.30
C THR A 382 27.68 9.36 27.69
N GLU A 383 28.05 10.24 26.75
CA GLU A 383 27.97 11.70 26.91
C GLU A 383 26.52 12.14 27.26
N PHE A 384 25.54 11.69 26.49
CA PHE A 384 24.10 12.02 26.69
C PHE A 384 23.61 11.64 28.10
N LEU A 385 23.89 10.41 28.54
CA LEU A 385 23.44 9.95 29.87
C LEU A 385 24.09 10.72 31.01
N GLN A 386 25.36 11.15 30.86
CA GLN A 386 26.08 11.93 31.87
C GLN A 386 25.64 13.39 31.91
N GLU A 387 25.41 14.01 30.72
CA GLU A 387 25.02 15.42 30.63
C GLU A 387 23.54 15.65 30.97
N ARG A 388 22.70 14.61 30.87
CA ARG A 388 21.24 14.68 31.05
C ARG A 388 20.75 13.72 32.13
N PRO A 389 21.10 13.92 33.38
CA PRO A 389 20.80 12.98 34.48
C PRO A 389 19.29 12.80 34.72
N ILE A 390 18.46 13.79 34.39
CA ILE A 390 17.00 13.70 34.51
C ILE A 390 16.47 12.72 33.47
N ASP A 391 16.86 12.84 32.21
CA ASP A 391 16.45 11.95 31.12
C ASP A 391 16.99 10.52 31.38
N ALA A 392 18.25 10.41 31.79
CA ALA A 392 18.87 9.14 32.12
C ALA A 392 18.11 8.41 33.25
N LYS A 393 17.64 9.15 34.28
CA LYS A 393 16.81 8.61 35.34
C LYS A 393 15.47 8.10 34.86
N VAL A 394 14.84 8.83 33.95
CA VAL A 394 13.56 8.42 33.34
C VAL A 394 13.75 7.17 32.49
N ILE A 395 14.76 7.16 31.61
CA ILE A 395 15.10 6.02 30.76
C ILE A 395 15.40 4.78 31.60
N THR A 396 16.28 4.88 32.57
CA THR A 396 16.63 3.76 33.44
C THR A 396 15.45 3.31 34.33
N GLY A 397 14.57 4.23 34.68
CA GLY A 397 13.31 3.94 35.37
C GLY A 397 12.39 3.07 34.53
N LYS A 398 12.20 3.40 33.23
CA LYS A 398 11.45 2.59 32.28
C LYS A 398 12.05 1.20 32.10
N ILE A 399 13.39 1.11 32.00
CA ILE A 399 14.12 -0.16 31.88
C ILE A 399 13.89 -1.06 33.10
N VAL A 400 13.99 -0.50 34.30
CA VAL A 400 13.71 -1.23 35.56
C VAL A 400 12.28 -1.70 35.63
N GLU A 401 11.34 -0.87 35.16
CA GLU A 401 9.92 -1.23 35.09
C GLU A 401 9.67 -2.38 34.13
N ALA A 402 10.31 -2.36 32.95
CA ALA A 402 10.26 -3.44 31.98
C ALA A 402 10.82 -4.76 32.55
N ALA A 403 11.97 -4.70 33.20
CA ALA A 403 12.59 -5.84 33.88
C ALA A 403 11.68 -6.44 34.97
N ARG A 404 11.06 -5.59 35.80
CA ARG A 404 10.08 -6.04 36.82
C ARG A 404 8.87 -6.70 36.20
N ALA A 405 8.32 -6.12 35.11
CA ALA A 405 7.20 -6.67 34.41
C ALA A 405 7.53 -8.06 33.85
N ARG A 406 8.69 -8.22 33.20
CA ARG A 406 9.21 -9.49 32.70
C ARG A 406 9.35 -10.53 33.80
N ASP A 407 9.95 -10.16 34.94
CA ASP A 407 10.11 -11.05 36.09
C ASP A 407 8.78 -11.50 36.70
N THR A 408 7.83 -10.57 36.84
CA THR A 408 6.48 -10.86 37.33
C THR A 408 5.76 -11.81 36.40
N ALA A 409 5.86 -11.57 35.09
CA ALA A 409 5.31 -12.42 34.07
C ALA A 409 5.91 -13.84 34.12
N ARG A 410 7.23 -13.96 34.27
CA ARG A 410 7.90 -15.26 34.41
C ARG A 410 7.36 -16.02 35.64
N LYS A 411 7.28 -15.37 36.81
CA LYS A 411 6.74 -16.00 38.02
C LYS A 411 5.29 -16.42 37.88
N ALA A 412 4.45 -15.59 37.25
CA ALA A 412 3.07 -15.93 37.02
C ALA A 412 2.93 -17.15 36.08
N ARG A 413 3.75 -17.26 35.05
CA ARG A 413 3.81 -18.42 34.14
C ARG A 413 4.24 -19.68 34.87
N GLU A 414 5.28 -19.61 35.71
CA GLU A 414 5.74 -20.73 36.51
C GLU A 414 4.65 -21.26 37.44
N MET A 415 3.89 -20.34 38.09
CA MET A 415 2.75 -20.72 38.90
C MET A 415 1.62 -21.37 38.11
N THR A 416 1.31 -20.86 36.93
CA THR A 416 0.30 -21.42 36.02
C THR A 416 0.74 -22.79 35.50
N ARG A 417 2.02 -22.94 35.13
CA ARG A 417 2.60 -24.21 34.71
C ARG A 417 2.58 -25.26 35.83
N ARG A 418 2.85 -24.86 37.06
CA ARG A 418 2.76 -25.77 38.25
C ARG A 418 1.31 -26.20 38.50
N LYS A 419 0.33 -25.30 38.37
CA LYS A 419 -1.10 -25.64 38.45
C LYS A 419 -1.54 -26.54 37.29
N GLY A 420 -1.09 -26.26 36.07
CA GLY A 420 -1.41 -27.07 34.89
C GLY A 420 -0.80 -28.49 34.91
N LEU A 421 0.34 -28.66 35.55
CA LEU A 421 0.94 -30.02 35.77
C LEU A 421 0.13 -30.88 36.77
N LEU A 422 -0.64 -30.23 37.68
CA LEU A 422 -1.54 -30.92 38.61
C LEU A 422 -2.92 -31.23 38.03
N ASP A 423 -3.41 -30.42 37.01
CA ASP A 423 -4.73 -30.57 36.44
C ASP A 423 -4.75 -31.19 35.03
N GLY A 424 -3.64 -31.79 34.57
CA GLY A 424 -3.52 -32.37 33.22
C GLY A 424 -3.81 -31.34 32.14
N VAL A 425 -2.76 -30.73 31.57
CA VAL A 425 -2.86 -29.72 30.53
C VAL A 425 -3.56 -30.27 29.30
N GLY A 426 -4.91 -30.20 29.27
CA GLY A 426 -5.72 -30.42 28.09
C GLY A 426 -5.85 -29.11 27.30
N LEU A 427 -6.17 -29.22 26.02
CA LEU A 427 -6.55 -28.12 25.18
C LEU A 427 -7.75 -27.37 25.80
N PRO A 428 -7.90 -26.05 25.54
CA PRO A 428 -9.02 -25.30 26.08
C PRO A 428 -10.35 -25.99 25.84
N GLY A 429 -11.18 -26.15 26.87
CA GLY A 429 -12.45 -26.91 26.75
C GLY A 429 -13.44 -26.33 25.73
N LYS A 430 -13.22 -25.07 25.30
CA LYS A 430 -13.99 -24.42 24.23
C LYS A 430 -13.48 -24.72 22.81
N LEU A 431 -12.23 -25.15 22.67
CA LEU A 431 -11.65 -25.50 21.38
C LEU A 431 -12.27 -26.77 20.83
N ALA A 432 -12.88 -26.68 19.67
CA ALA A 432 -13.25 -27.86 18.90
C ALA A 432 -12.10 -28.13 17.89
N ASP A 433 -11.17 -28.98 18.30
CA ASP A 433 -9.96 -29.25 17.50
C ASP A 433 -10.26 -30.10 16.25
N CYS A 434 -9.29 -30.13 15.31
CA CYS A 434 -9.33 -30.94 14.12
C CYS A 434 -8.59 -32.28 14.32
N GLN A 435 -8.75 -33.21 13.38
CA GLN A 435 -8.15 -34.54 13.45
C GLN A 435 -6.76 -34.58 12.82
N GLU A 436 -6.48 -33.69 11.87
CA GLU A 436 -5.20 -33.58 11.17
C GLU A 436 -4.11 -33.13 12.15
N LYS A 437 -2.91 -33.67 11.99
CA LYS A 437 -1.76 -33.41 12.84
C LYS A 437 -0.70 -32.53 12.18
N ASP A 438 -0.71 -32.45 10.83
CA ASP A 438 0.18 -31.59 10.09
C ASP A 438 -0.33 -30.13 10.15
N PRO A 439 0.39 -29.22 10.82
CA PRO A 439 -0.03 -27.81 10.94
C PRO A 439 -0.26 -27.12 9.60
N ALA A 440 0.48 -27.53 8.55
CA ALA A 440 0.37 -26.95 7.21
C ALA A 440 -1.00 -27.19 6.57
N LEU A 441 -1.67 -28.28 6.97
CA LEU A 441 -2.99 -28.66 6.50
C LEU A 441 -4.13 -28.22 7.43
N CYS A 442 -3.78 -27.68 8.63
CA CYS A 442 -4.74 -27.32 9.67
C CYS A 442 -5.14 -25.84 9.62
N GLU A 443 -6.41 -25.59 9.91
CA GLU A 443 -7.01 -24.28 9.97
C GLU A 443 -7.72 -24.05 11.31
N LEU A 444 -7.51 -22.89 11.92
CA LEU A 444 -8.24 -22.48 13.12
C LEU A 444 -9.13 -21.28 12.81
N TYR A 445 -10.43 -21.43 13.01
CA TYR A 445 -11.40 -20.33 12.96
C TYR A 445 -11.57 -19.72 14.34
N LEU A 446 -11.30 -18.44 14.44
CA LEU A 446 -11.58 -17.60 15.60
C LEU A 446 -12.97 -16.97 15.40
N VAL A 447 -13.95 -17.46 16.12
CA VAL A 447 -15.36 -17.12 15.86
C VAL A 447 -15.93 -16.30 17.00
N GLU A 448 -16.70 -15.27 16.67
CA GLU A 448 -17.38 -14.43 17.64
C GLU A 448 -18.57 -15.16 18.28
N GLY A 449 -18.54 -15.27 19.60
CA GLY A 449 -19.65 -15.77 20.40
C GLY A 449 -19.92 -17.28 20.29
N ASP A 450 -20.75 -17.76 21.21
CA ASP A 450 -21.12 -19.18 21.27
C ASP A 450 -22.14 -19.59 20.20
N SER A 451 -22.98 -18.63 19.73
CA SER A 451 -24.02 -18.89 18.71
C SER A 451 -23.41 -19.22 17.36
N ALA A 452 -22.62 -18.30 16.80
CA ALA A 452 -21.89 -18.52 15.54
C ALA A 452 -20.86 -19.65 15.68
N GLY A 453 -20.22 -19.77 16.86
CA GLY A 453 -19.37 -20.89 17.20
C GLY A 453 -20.05 -22.24 17.16
N GLY A 454 -21.33 -22.32 17.56
CA GLY A 454 -22.17 -23.52 17.48
C GLY A 454 -22.45 -23.96 16.05
N SER A 455 -22.88 -23.02 15.19
CA SER A 455 -23.10 -23.26 13.76
C SER A 455 -21.80 -23.66 13.06
N ALA A 456 -20.69 -22.98 13.35
CA ALA A 456 -19.38 -23.30 12.78
C ALA A 456 -18.88 -24.70 13.20
N LYS A 457 -19.04 -25.08 14.48
CA LYS A 457 -18.68 -26.44 14.98
C LYS A 457 -19.46 -27.55 14.28
N GLN A 458 -20.72 -27.29 13.94
CA GLN A 458 -21.57 -28.27 13.23
C GLN A 458 -21.25 -28.32 11.73
N GLY A 459 -21.01 -27.16 11.11
CA GLY A 459 -20.81 -27.05 9.66
C GLY A 459 -19.40 -27.37 9.18
N ARG A 460 -18.37 -27.35 10.04
CA ARG A 460 -16.97 -27.51 9.66
C ARG A 460 -16.60 -28.90 9.13
N ASP A 461 -15.54 -29.00 8.36
CA ASP A 461 -14.85 -30.27 8.14
C ASP A 461 -13.94 -30.58 9.34
N ARG A 462 -14.32 -31.58 10.12
CA ARG A 462 -13.62 -32.00 11.34
C ARG A 462 -12.21 -32.54 11.06
N LYS A 463 -11.93 -32.90 9.83
CA LYS A 463 -10.62 -33.46 9.46
C LYS A 463 -9.53 -32.42 9.66
N PHE A 464 -9.69 -31.17 9.17
CA PHE A 464 -8.64 -30.16 9.15
C PHE A 464 -9.04 -28.80 9.71
N GLN A 465 -10.32 -28.55 10.03
CA GLN A 465 -10.80 -27.29 10.58
C GLN A 465 -11.07 -27.38 12.07
N ALA A 466 -10.44 -26.51 12.84
CA ALA A 466 -10.68 -26.30 14.26
C ALA A 466 -11.47 -24.99 14.47
N ILE A 467 -12.30 -24.96 15.54
CA ILE A 467 -13.10 -23.79 15.90
C ILE A 467 -12.82 -23.38 17.34
N LEU A 468 -12.49 -22.12 17.53
CA LEU A 468 -12.34 -21.50 18.85
C LEU A 468 -13.33 -20.33 18.97
N PRO A 469 -14.46 -20.51 19.70
CA PRO A 469 -15.35 -19.42 20.04
C PRO A 469 -14.70 -18.46 21.05
N LEU A 470 -14.79 -17.16 20.81
CA LEU A 470 -14.32 -16.10 21.69
C LEU A 470 -15.53 -15.49 22.42
N LYS A 471 -15.41 -15.27 23.72
CA LYS A 471 -16.45 -14.61 24.51
C LYS A 471 -16.36 -13.09 24.39
N GLY A 472 -16.95 -12.53 23.33
CA GLY A 472 -17.00 -11.08 23.14
C GLY A 472 -15.64 -10.45 22.91
N LYS A 473 -15.51 -9.18 23.33
CA LYS A 473 -14.30 -8.37 23.12
C LYS A 473 -13.16 -8.87 23.97
N ILE A 474 -12.06 -9.27 23.37
CA ILE A 474 -10.83 -9.65 24.07
C ILE A 474 -10.15 -8.41 24.67
N LEU A 475 -9.18 -8.65 25.59
CA LEU A 475 -8.38 -7.58 26.16
C LEU A 475 -7.64 -6.79 25.07
N ASN A 476 -7.74 -5.45 25.12
CA ASN A 476 -6.93 -4.58 24.29
C ASN A 476 -5.47 -4.60 24.74
N VAL A 477 -4.63 -5.29 23.97
CA VAL A 477 -3.20 -5.46 24.29
C VAL A 477 -2.34 -4.23 24.02
N GLU A 478 -2.85 -3.25 23.28
CA GLU A 478 -2.19 -1.96 23.09
C GLU A 478 -2.04 -1.20 24.43
N LYS A 479 -3.04 -1.35 25.31
CA LYS A 479 -3.12 -0.70 26.62
C LYS A 479 -2.68 -1.60 27.78
N ALA A 480 -2.40 -2.85 27.52
CA ALA A 480 -2.21 -3.84 28.57
C ALA A 480 -0.74 -4.25 28.68
N ARG A 481 -0.22 -4.13 29.91
CA ARG A 481 1.08 -4.73 30.26
C ARG A 481 1.01 -6.25 30.14
N PHE A 482 2.16 -6.86 29.94
CA PHE A 482 2.27 -8.30 29.71
C PHE A 482 1.67 -9.15 30.85
N ASP A 483 1.86 -8.76 32.10
CA ASP A 483 1.28 -9.44 33.27
C ASP A 483 -0.25 -9.43 33.26
N LYS A 484 -0.83 -8.36 32.75
CA LYS A 484 -2.29 -8.22 32.58
C LYS A 484 -2.80 -9.09 31.44
N MET A 485 -2.04 -9.21 30.36
CA MET A 485 -2.38 -10.07 29.21
C MET A 485 -2.48 -11.54 29.64
N ILE A 486 -1.49 -12.06 30.36
CA ILE A 486 -1.47 -13.45 30.82
C ILE A 486 -2.49 -13.74 31.96
N SER A 487 -3.09 -12.72 32.53
CA SER A 487 -4.21 -12.88 33.47
C SER A 487 -5.59 -12.95 32.78
N SER A 488 -5.66 -12.57 31.49
CA SER A 488 -6.89 -12.64 30.71
C SER A 488 -7.16 -14.06 30.21
N GLN A 489 -8.30 -14.62 30.59
CA GLN A 489 -8.69 -15.99 30.24
C GLN A 489 -8.79 -16.20 28.72
N GLU A 490 -9.31 -15.22 27.97
CA GLU A 490 -9.44 -15.30 26.52
C GLU A 490 -8.07 -15.30 25.83
N ILE A 491 -7.14 -14.44 26.28
CA ILE A 491 -5.77 -14.38 25.75
C ILE A 491 -5.02 -15.70 26.03
N VAL A 492 -5.10 -16.22 27.26
CA VAL A 492 -4.50 -17.51 27.63
C VAL A 492 -5.10 -18.64 26.81
N THR A 493 -6.41 -18.65 26.61
CA THR A 493 -7.09 -19.65 25.78
C THR A 493 -6.59 -19.61 24.33
N LEU A 494 -6.45 -18.40 23.75
CA LEU A 494 -5.93 -18.22 22.39
C LEU A 494 -4.49 -18.72 22.27
N ILE A 495 -3.60 -18.30 23.17
CA ILE A 495 -2.19 -18.71 23.19
C ILE A 495 -2.07 -20.25 23.31
N THR A 496 -2.85 -20.85 24.20
CA THR A 496 -2.85 -22.31 24.41
C THR A 496 -3.36 -23.05 23.16
N ALA A 497 -4.37 -22.53 22.47
CA ALA A 497 -4.87 -23.10 21.23
C ALA A 497 -3.83 -23.03 20.10
N LEU A 498 -3.11 -21.91 19.99
CA LEU A 498 -2.06 -21.71 18.96
C LEU A 498 -0.82 -22.60 19.20
N GLY A 499 -0.45 -22.83 20.45
CA GLY A 499 0.69 -23.67 20.81
C GLY A 499 2.06 -22.99 20.72
N THR A 500 2.12 -21.73 20.26
CA THR A 500 3.37 -21.00 20.05
C THR A 500 4.03 -20.46 21.32
N GLY A 501 3.29 -20.41 22.46
CA GLY A 501 3.69 -19.62 23.60
C GLY A 501 3.52 -18.12 23.34
N ILE A 502 3.97 -17.28 24.26
CA ILE A 502 3.93 -15.82 24.15
C ILE A 502 5.08 -15.19 24.92
N GLY A 503 5.54 -14.01 24.44
CA GLY A 503 6.65 -13.26 25.04
C GLY A 503 8.02 -13.73 24.54
N LYS A 504 9.01 -12.86 24.58
CA LYS A 504 10.31 -12.97 23.91
C LYS A 504 11.07 -14.27 24.16
N ASP A 505 10.90 -14.88 25.36
CA ASP A 505 11.67 -16.08 25.76
C ASP A 505 11.00 -17.40 25.36
N GLU A 506 9.67 -17.44 25.24
CA GLU A 506 8.90 -18.67 25.04
C GLU A 506 8.17 -18.74 23.70
N TYR A 507 8.04 -17.61 23.03
CA TYR A 507 7.38 -17.55 21.73
C TYR A 507 8.21 -18.27 20.67
N LYS A 508 7.59 -19.27 20.06
CA LYS A 508 8.19 -20.15 19.03
C LYS A 508 7.21 -20.30 17.89
N PRO A 509 7.30 -19.46 16.84
CA PRO A 509 6.37 -19.51 15.71
C PRO A 509 6.38 -20.86 15.00
N GLU A 510 7.52 -21.57 15.01
CA GLU A 510 7.63 -22.91 14.44
C GLU A 510 6.77 -23.98 15.14
N LYS A 511 6.24 -23.69 16.34
CA LYS A 511 5.32 -24.57 17.07
C LYS A 511 3.85 -24.26 16.79
N LEU A 512 3.56 -23.39 15.83
CA LEU A 512 2.20 -23.07 15.45
C LEU A 512 1.44 -24.32 15.01
N ARG A 513 0.28 -24.56 15.63
CA ARG A 513 -0.54 -25.75 15.39
C ARG A 513 -1.41 -25.66 14.14
N TYR A 514 -1.66 -24.47 13.64
CA TYR A 514 -2.53 -24.20 12.50
C TYR A 514 -1.89 -23.16 11.60
N HIS A 515 -1.52 -23.51 10.38
CA HIS A 515 -0.90 -22.54 9.47
C HIS A 515 -1.88 -21.55 8.85
N ARG A 516 -3.19 -21.73 9.05
CA ARG A 516 -4.22 -20.74 8.68
C ARG A 516 -5.05 -20.39 9.90
N LEU A 517 -4.90 -19.17 10.36
CA LEU A 517 -5.67 -18.57 11.45
C LEU A 517 -6.70 -17.62 10.82
N ILE A 518 -7.97 -18.02 10.88
CA ILE A 518 -9.05 -17.34 10.15
C ILE A 518 -9.94 -16.62 11.14
N ILE A 519 -9.92 -15.30 11.10
CA ILE A 519 -10.80 -14.44 11.89
C ILE A 519 -12.17 -14.41 11.20
N MET A 520 -13.20 -14.87 11.91
CA MET A 520 -14.57 -14.94 11.41
C MET A 520 -15.52 -14.25 12.41
N THR A 521 -15.77 -12.97 12.19
CA THR A 521 -16.60 -12.10 13.02
C THR A 521 -17.83 -11.65 12.25
N ASP A 522 -18.85 -11.20 12.96
CA ASP A 522 -20.06 -10.63 12.39
C ASP A 522 -19.77 -9.37 11.54
N ALA A 523 -20.66 -9.05 10.61
CA ALA A 523 -20.55 -7.88 9.74
C ALA A 523 -21.14 -6.62 10.37
N ASP A 524 -21.03 -6.48 11.67
CA ASP A 524 -21.52 -5.35 12.46
C ASP A 524 -20.36 -4.59 13.15
N VAL A 525 -20.69 -3.56 13.92
CA VAL A 525 -19.71 -2.72 14.62
C VAL A 525 -18.95 -3.47 15.71
N ASP A 526 -19.59 -4.43 16.40
CA ASP A 526 -18.95 -5.22 17.43
C ASP A 526 -17.99 -6.24 16.84
N GLY A 527 -18.38 -6.92 15.76
CA GLY A 527 -17.50 -7.83 15.01
C GLY A 527 -16.28 -7.11 14.40
N ALA A 528 -16.47 -5.88 13.89
CA ALA A 528 -15.37 -5.04 13.43
C ALA A 528 -14.40 -4.70 14.57
N HIS A 529 -14.89 -4.40 15.76
CA HIS A 529 -14.07 -4.13 16.94
C HIS A 529 -13.32 -5.39 17.42
N ILE A 530 -13.97 -6.55 17.47
CA ILE A 530 -13.32 -7.83 17.84
C ILE A 530 -12.20 -8.17 16.85
N ARG A 531 -12.46 -8.01 15.54
CA ARG A 531 -11.46 -8.18 14.51
C ARG A 531 -10.26 -7.26 14.73
N THR A 532 -10.49 -5.98 15.04
CA THR A 532 -9.41 -5.00 15.32
C THR A 532 -8.62 -5.40 16.55
N LEU A 533 -9.26 -5.88 17.63
CA LEU A 533 -8.59 -6.35 18.84
C LEU A 533 -7.71 -7.58 18.56
N LEU A 534 -8.19 -8.53 17.76
CA LEU A 534 -7.43 -9.72 17.35
C LEU A 534 -6.23 -9.33 16.46
N LEU A 535 -6.42 -8.44 15.50
CA LEU A 535 -5.33 -7.92 14.66
C LEU A 535 -4.29 -7.19 15.51
N THR A 536 -4.72 -6.38 16.49
CA THR A 536 -3.82 -5.71 17.44
C THR A 536 -3.01 -6.75 18.23
N PHE A 537 -3.66 -7.82 18.71
CA PHE A 537 -2.99 -8.90 19.42
C PHE A 537 -1.93 -9.59 18.55
N PHE A 538 -2.26 -10.01 17.36
CA PHE A 538 -1.30 -10.64 16.45
C PHE A 538 -0.17 -9.71 16.06
N TYR A 539 -0.48 -8.46 15.71
CA TYR A 539 0.52 -7.47 15.32
C TYR A 539 1.52 -7.15 16.45
N ARG A 540 1.03 -7.00 17.71
CA ARG A 540 1.87 -6.63 18.84
C ARG A 540 2.61 -7.79 19.49
N GLN A 541 2.03 -8.99 19.50
CA GLN A 541 2.52 -10.12 20.29
C GLN A 541 3.07 -11.27 19.44
N MET A 542 2.65 -11.38 18.19
CA MET A 542 2.98 -12.50 17.29
C MET A 542 3.17 -11.99 15.85
N ARG A 543 3.98 -10.96 15.70
CA ARG A 543 4.18 -10.26 14.43
C ARG A 543 4.65 -11.20 13.32
N GLU A 544 5.50 -12.15 13.64
CA GLU A 544 6.03 -13.15 12.70
C GLU A 544 4.92 -14.01 12.07
N LEU A 545 3.79 -14.22 12.78
CA LEU A 545 2.65 -14.93 12.19
C LEU A 545 1.92 -14.09 11.13
N VAL A 546 1.93 -12.77 11.29
CA VAL A 546 1.37 -11.87 10.28
C VAL A 546 2.30 -11.80 9.07
N GLU A 547 3.60 -11.59 9.29
CA GLU A 547 4.64 -11.54 8.26
C GLU A 547 4.78 -12.88 7.53
N GLY A 548 4.63 -14.00 8.24
CA GLY A 548 4.60 -15.35 7.66
C GLY A 548 3.32 -15.67 6.89
N GLY A 549 2.34 -14.74 6.88
CA GLY A 549 1.10 -14.89 6.11
C GLY A 549 0.14 -15.94 6.66
N HIS A 550 0.12 -16.16 7.98
CA HIS A 550 -0.77 -17.13 8.63
C HIS A 550 -2.13 -16.56 9.00
N ILE A 551 -2.31 -15.23 8.97
CA ILE A 551 -3.55 -14.56 9.41
C ILE A 551 -4.46 -14.26 8.22
N TYR A 552 -5.72 -14.68 8.34
CA TYR A 552 -6.74 -14.47 7.32
C TYR A 552 -8.03 -13.92 7.95
N ILE A 553 -8.81 -13.21 7.15
CA ILE A 553 -10.15 -12.74 7.51
C ILE A 553 -11.15 -13.43 6.58
N ALA A 554 -12.11 -14.15 7.15
CA ALA A 554 -13.21 -14.74 6.39
C ALA A 554 -14.11 -13.64 5.82
N GLN A 555 -14.57 -13.84 4.60
CA GLN A 555 -15.49 -12.93 3.91
C GLN A 555 -16.83 -13.64 3.64
N PRO A 556 -17.73 -13.74 4.64
CA PRO A 556 -19.05 -14.28 4.43
C PRO A 556 -19.83 -13.41 3.44
N PRO A 557 -20.83 -13.97 2.72
CA PRO A 557 -21.67 -13.18 1.84
C PRO A 557 -22.58 -12.23 2.65
N LEU A 558 -22.73 -11.01 2.16
CA LEU A 558 -23.62 -10.02 2.77
C LEU A 558 -25.09 -10.24 2.39
N TYR A 559 -25.36 -10.85 1.23
CA TYR A 559 -26.71 -10.99 0.71
C TYR A 559 -27.05 -12.41 0.29
N LYS A 560 -28.27 -12.82 0.55
CA LYS A 560 -28.93 -13.95 -0.09
C LYS A 560 -30.05 -13.40 -0.97
N ILE A 561 -30.03 -13.76 -2.25
CA ILE A 561 -31.01 -13.30 -3.24
C ILE A 561 -31.78 -14.49 -3.74
N LYS A 562 -33.10 -14.31 -3.83
CA LYS A 562 -34.01 -15.26 -4.45
C LYS A 562 -34.68 -14.60 -5.66
N HIS A 563 -34.50 -15.20 -6.82
CA HIS A 563 -35.20 -14.83 -8.05
C HIS A 563 -35.89 -16.07 -8.63
N GLY A 564 -37.21 -16.09 -8.61
CA GLY A 564 -37.97 -17.28 -9.02
C GLY A 564 -37.65 -18.50 -8.12
N LYS A 565 -37.14 -19.56 -8.73
CA LYS A 565 -36.74 -20.80 -8.04
C LYS A 565 -35.25 -20.81 -7.67
N THR A 566 -34.47 -19.84 -8.11
CA THR A 566 -33.01 -19.82 -7.90
C THR A 566 -32.65 -18.96 -6.69
N GLU A 567 -31.82 -19.50 -5.82
CA GLU A 567 -31.23 -18.80 -4.68
C GLU A 567 -29.73 -18.60 -4.94
N ARG A 568 -29.20 -17.42 -4.60
CA ARG A 568 -27.80 -17.09 -4.81
C ARG A 568 -27.27 -16.26 -3.63
N TYR A 569 -26.03 -16.57 -3.21
CA TYR A 569 -25.30 -15.77 -2.23
C TYR A 569 -24.44 -14.73 -2.94
N ILE A 570 -24.50 -13.50 -2.48
CA ILE A 570 -23.80 -12.35 -3.06
C ILE A 570 -22.87 -11.76 -2.01
N LYS A 571 -21.64 -11.55 -2.39
CA LYS A 571 -20.53 -11.15 -1.51
C LYS A 571 -20.73 -9.76 -0.91
N ASP A 572 -20.98 -8.76 -1.78
CA ASP A 572 -20.98 -7.34 -1.43
C ASP A 572 -21.94 -6.54 -2.33
N ASP A 573 -22.05 -5.24 -2.05
CA ASP A 573 -22.91 -4.33 -2.81
C ASP A 573 -22.53 -4.24 -4.30
N THR A 574 -21.25 -4.35 -4.63
CA THR A 574 -20.77 -4.30 -6.00
C THR A 574 -21.24 -5.53 -6.79
N ALA A 575 -21.05 -6.71 -6.21
CA ALA A 575 -21.53 -7.97 -6.81
C ALA A 575 -23.07 -7.99 -6.89
N LEU A 576 -23.77 -7.37 -5.92
CA LEU A 576 -25.22 -7.21 -5.96
C LEU A 576 -25.64 -6.35 -7.15
N LYS A 577 -25.02 -5.19 -7.35
CA LYS A 577 -25.30 -4.30 -8.48
C LYS A 577 -25.05 -4.99 -9.82
N GLN A 578 -23.95 -5.70 -9.97
CA GLN A 578 -23.64 -6.48 -11.18
C GLN A 578 -24.68 -7.57 -11.44
N PHE A 579 -25.08 -8.30 -10.42
CA PHE A 579 -26.10 -9.34 -10.54
C PHE A 579 -27.45 -8.76 -10.95
N LEU A 580 -27.91 -7.68 -10.31
CA LEU A 580 -29.15 -6.98 -10.67
C LEU A 580 -29.09 -6.42 -12.09
N LEU A 581 -27.92 -5.91 -12.52
CA LEU A 581 -27.71 -5.45 -13.88
C LEU A 581 -27.86 -6.58 -14.89
N THR A 582 -27.20 -7.72 -14.67
CA THR A 582 -27.34 -8.88 -15.58
C THR A 582 -28.80 -9.29 -15.72
N LEU A 583 -29.53 -9.39 -14.61
CA LEU A 583 -30.95 -9.68 -14.63
C LEU A 583 -31.79 -8.59 -15.33
N ALA A 584 -31.39 -7.32 -15.21
CA ALA A 584 -32.10 -6.20 -15.80
C ALA A 584 -31.97 -6.18 -17.33
N LEU A 585 -30.83 -6.60 -17.85
CA LEU A 585 -30.57 -6.65 -19.29
C LEU A 585 -31.14 -7.90 -19.95
N GLU A 586 -31.29 -8.98 -19.19
CA GLU A 586 -31.82 -10.25 -19.71
C GLU A 586 -33.26 -10.08 -20.20
N GLY A 587 -33.47 -10.34 -21.52
CA GLY A 587 -34.75 -10.21 -22.16
C GLY A 587 -35.26 -8.77 -22.34
N SER A 588 -34.39 -7.77 -22.17
CA SER A 588 -34.72 -6.36 -22.36
C SER A 588 -34.39 -5.88 -23.76
N VAL A 589 -35.22 -5.00 -24.29
CA VAL A 589 -35.15 -4.42 -25.64
C VAL A 589 -35.26 -2.90 -25.54
N LEU A 590 -34.27 -2.17 -26.05
CA LEU A 590 -34.31 -0.72 -26.19
C LEU A 590 -34.53 -0.33 -27.63
N THR A 591 -35.62 0.40 -27.90
CA THR A 591 -35.89 1.05 -29.17
C THR A 591 -35.59 2.54 -29.01
N SER A 592 -34.48 2.99 -29.53
CA SER A 592 -33.98 4.36 -29.35
C SER A 592 -34.72 5.41 -30.18
N ARG A 593 -35.27 4.99 -31.29
CA ARG A 593 -36.13 5.77 -32.21
C ARG A 593 -37.03 4.81 -32.99
N PRO A 594 -38.24 5.24 -33.47
CA PRO A 594 -39.15 4.36 -34.21
C PRO A 594 -38.53 3.70 -35.42
N ASP A 595 -37.57 4.36 -36.07
CA ASP A 595 -36.94 3.90 -37.32
C ASP A 595 -35.56 3.26 -37.09
N ALA A 596 -35.12 3.13 -35.84
CA ALA A 596 -33.83 2.53 -35.50
C ALA A 596 -33.99 1.04 -35.20
N PRO A 597 -32.96 0.22 -35.47
CA PRO A 597 -32.94 -1.18 -35.03
C PRO A 597 -33.04 -1.29 -33.52
N GLU A 598 -33.68 -2.34 -33.06
CA GLU A 598 -33.78 -2.68 -31.64
C GLU A 598 -32.41 -3.03 -31.08
N ILE A 599 -32.06 -2.47 -29.90
CA ILE A 599 -30.82 -2.72 -29.19
C ILE A 599 -31.12 -3.78 -28.12
N THR A 600 -30.51 -4.96 -28.25
CA THR A 600 -30.74 -6.10 -27.39
C THR A 600 -29.45 -6.86 -27.13
N GLY A 601 -29.45 -7.77 -26.14
CA GLY A 601 -28.34 -8.69 -25.86
C GLY A 601 -27.02 -7.97 -25.62
N THR A 602 -25.96 -8.40 -26.31
CA THR A 602 -24.58 -7.88 -26.11
C THR A 602 -24.45 -6.38 -26.39
N ALA A 603 -25.19 -5.85 -27.38
CA ALA A 603 -25.14 -4.42 -27.68
C ALA A 603 -25.71 -3.57 -26.52
N LEU A 604 -26.82 -4.00 -25.92
CA LEU A 604 -27.38 -3.32 -24.74
C LEU A 604 -26.48 -3.48 -23.53
N GLU A 605 -25.84 -4.63 -23.37
CA GLU A 605 -24.88 -4.89 -22.29
C GLU A 605 -23.61 -4.02 -22.40
N GLU A 606 -23.09 -3.84 -23.61
CA GLU A 606 -21.94 -2.95 -23.87
C GLU A 606 -22.27 -1.49 -23.53
N LEU A 607 -23.44 -1.01 -23.98
CA LEU A 607 -23.91 0.34 -23.65
C LEU A 607 -24.07 0.52 -22.13
N ALA A 608 -24.68 -0.46 -21.46
CA ALA A 608 -24.89 -0.41 -20.02
C ALA A 608 -23.56 -0.43 -19.26
N ARG A 609 -22.60 -1.22 -19.71
CA ARG A 609 -21.25 -1.28 -19.11
C ARG A 609 -20.51 0.06 -19.24
N GLU A 610 -20.49 0.65 -20.44
CA GLU A 610 -19.87 1.96 -20.67
C GLU A 610 -20.54 3.06 -19.85
N TYR A 611 -21.87 3.06 -19.76
CA TYR A 611 -22.61 3.99 -18.93
C TYR A 611 -22.27 3.83 -17.44
N LEU A 612 -22.17 2.60 -16.92
CA LEU A 612 -21.83 2.36 -15.54
C LEU A 612 -20.38 2.73 -15.20
N LEU A 613 -19.46 2.63 -16.14
CA LEU A 613 -18.10 3.15 -15.97
C LEU A 613 -18.14 4.68 -15.79
N ALA A 614 -18.92 5.39 -16.60
CA ALA A 614 -19.10 6.84 -16.43
C ALA A 614 -19.80 7.18 -15.10
N GLU A 615 -20.82 6.42 -14.69
CA GLU A 615 -21.46 6.58 -13.37
C GLU A 615 -20.49 6.36 -12.22
N ALA A 616 -19.57 5.41 -12.32
CA ALA A 616 -18.52 5.19 -11.33
C ALA A 616 -17.58 6.40 -11.24
N VAL A 617 -17.22 7.01 -12.38
CA VAL A 617 -16.44 8.25 -12.45
C VAL A 617 -17.21 9.41 -11.80
N ILE A 618 -18.48 9.60 -12.14
CA ILE A 618 -19.35 10.64 -11.56
C ILE A 618 -19.43 10.49 -10.05
N ASN A 619 -19.65 9.28 -9.56
CA ASN A 619 -19.71 9.01 -8.12
C ASN A 619 -18.39 9.32 -7.42
N ARG A 620 -17.25 9.03 -8.05
CA ARG A 620 -15.91 9.35 -7.53
C ARG A 620 -15.67 10.85 -7.46
N LEU A 621 -16.02 11.58 -8.51
CA LEU A 621 -15.85 13.02 -8.61
C LEU A 621 -16.91 13.84 -7.87
N SER A 622 -17.98 13.22 -7.37
CA SER A 622 -19.14 13.89 -6.75
C SER A 622 -18.83 14.77 -5.55
N HIS A 623 -17.70 14.53 -4.87
CA HIS A 623 -17.27 15.39 -3.76
C HIS A 623 -16.52 16.63 -4.23
N LEU A 624 -15.94 16.60 -5.41
CA LEU A 624 -15.19 17.72 -6.02
C LEU A 624 -16.09 18.54 -6.93
N ILE A 625 -16.88 17.85 -7.76
CA ILE A 625 -17.73 18.45 -8.78
C ILE A 625 -19.17 17.99 -8.58
N ASN A 626 -20.13 18.91 -8.75
CA ASN A 626 -21.53 18.53 -8.61
C ASN A 626 -21.92 17.45 -9.64
N PRO A 627 -22.53 16.32 -9.23
CA PRO A 627 -22.91 15.22 -10.14
C PRO A 627 -23.76 15.66 -11.31
N GLU A 628 -24.68 16.60 -11.12
CA GLU A 628 -25.57 17.10 -12.17
C GLU A 628 -24.80 17.77 -13.31
N VAL A 629 -23.67 18.40 -13.00
CA VAL A 629 -22.78 18.99 -14.02
C VAL A 629 -22.07 17.90 -14.82
N LEU A 630 -21.64 16.85 -14.14
CA LEU A 630 -20.98 15.70 -14.79
C LEU A 630 -21.98 14.92 -15.66
N HIS A 631 -23.23 14.75 -15.21
CA HIS A 631 -24.30 14.17 -16.03
C HIS A 631 -24.60 15.04 -17.24
N ALA A 632 -24.61 16.36 -17.08
CA ALA A 632 -24.84 17.29 -18.22
C ALA A 632 -23.73 17.20 -19.28
N LEU A 633 -22.47 16.87 -18.90
CA LEU A 633 -21.40 16.62 -19.87
C LEU A 633 -21.71 15.41 -20.76
N ILE A 634 -22.29 14.37 -20.16
CA ILE A 634 -22.62 13.13 -20.87
C ILE A 634 -23.90 13.34 -21.72
N ASP A 635 -24.99 13.73 -21.09
CA ASP A 635 -26.31 13.78 -21.69
C ASP A 635 -26.39 14.86 -22.79
N GLY A 636 -25.68 15.97 -22.60
CA GLY A 636 -25.58 17.07 -23.57
C GLY A 636 -24.46 16.92 -24.59
N ASN A 637 -23.67 15.87 -24.51
CA ASN A 637 -22.40 15.70 -25.26
C ASN A 637 -21.56 16.99 -25.28
N LEU A 638 -21.43 17.64 -24.13
CA LEU A 638 -20.76 18.91 -24.01
C LEU A 638 -19.24 18.73 -23.90
N LYS A 639 -18.50 19.46 -24.73
CA LYS A 639 -17.04 19.56 -24.64
C LYS A 639 -16.67 20.84 -23.88
N VAL A 640 -15.81 20.72 -22.90
CA VAL A 640 -15.25 21.87 -22.19
C VAL A 640 -13.97 22.28 -22.88
N ASP A 641 -13.84 23.56 -23.19
CA ASP A 641 -12.64 24.16 -23.75
C ASP A 641 -12.21 25.34 -22.86
N LEU A 642 -10.98 25.31 -22.40
CA LEU A 642 -10.37 26.28 -21.47
C LEU A 642 -9.16 26.99 -22.10
N THR A 643 -8.98 26.95 -23.40
CA THR A 643 -7.82 27.49 -24.10
C THR A 643 -7.73 29.02 -24.01
N ASP A 644 -8.86 29.69 -24.02
CA ASP A 644 -8.96 31.16 -23.92
C ASP A 644 -10.24 31.57 -23.18
N GLU A 645 -10.36 32.89 -22.88
CA GLU A 645 -11.50 33.46 -22.17
C GLU A 645 -12.83 33.17 -22.85
N SER A 646 -12.87 33.34 -24.17
CA SER A 646 -14.09 33.18 -24.99
C SER A 646 -14.57 31.74 -24.95
N SER A 647 -13.65 30.77 -25.12
CA SER A 647 -13.90 29.34 -25.08
C SER A 647 -14.35 28.87 -23.70
N ALA A 648 -13.70 29.39 -22.64
CA ALA A 648 -14.07 29.09 -21.25
C ALA A 648 -15.47 29.62 -20.90
N MET A 649 -15.78 30.88 -21.32
CA MET A 649 -17.12 31.43 -21.13
C MET A 649 -18.19 30.69 -21.92
N ALA A 650 -17.91 30.29 -23.16
CA ALA A 650 -18.82 29.48 -23.96
C ALA A 650 -19.12 28.15 -23.31
N SER A 651 -18.08 27.49 -22.80
CA SER A 651 -18.19 26.22 -22.03
C SER A 651 -19.03 26.38 -20.76
N ALA A 652 -18.79 27.46 -19.98
CA ALA A 652 -19.58 27.77 -18.79
C ALA A 652 -21.06 27.97 -19.09
N ASN A 653 -21.36 28.74 -20.13
CA ASN A 653 -22.74 29.03 -20.56
C ASN A 653 -23.44 27.77 -21.09
N ALA A 654 -22.75 26.92 -21.85
CA ALA A 654 -23.28 25.66 -22.34
C ALA A 654 -23.66 24.72 -21.19
N LEU A 655 -22.77 24.58 -20.20
CA LEU A 655 -23.03 23.77 -18.99
C LEU A 655 -24.18 24.35 -18.16
N MET A 656 -24.21 25.68 -17.94
CA MET A 656 -25.31 26.32 -17.20
C MET A 656 -26.66 26.09 -17.89
N LYS A 657 -26.70 26.14 -19.20
CA LYS A 657 -27.92 25.87 -19.98
C LYS A 657 -28.37 24.40 -19.84
N ALA A 658 -27.44 23.48 -19.85
CA ALA A 658 -27.72 22.05 -19.75
C ALA A 658 -28.18 21.65 -18.33
N VAL A 659 -27.50 22.15 -17.30
CA VAL A 659 -27.84 21.90 -15.89
C VAL A 659 -29.16 22.54 -15.51
N GLY A 660 -29.49 23.68 -16.09
CA GLY A 660 -30.73 24.42 -15.83
C GLY A 660 -30.74 25.21 -14.51
N SER A 661 -31.55 26.27 -14.47
CA SER A 661 -31.62 27.20 -13.32
C SER A 661 -32.25 26.64 -12.04
N LYS A 662 -32.91 25.48 -12.12
CA LYS A 662 -33.65 24.89 -10.98
C LYS A 662 -32.73 24.30 -9.87
N LEU A 663 -31.46 24.05 -10.17
CA LEU A 663 -30.53 23.37 -9.22
C LEU A 663 -29.72 24.37 -8.38
N GLY A 664 -29.80 25.69 -8.65
CA GLY A 664 -29.08 26.71 -7.90
C GLY A 664 -27.55 26.61 -8.00
N ILE A 665 -27.08 26.06 -9.14
CA ILE A 665 -25.65 25.95 -9.45
C ILE A 665 -25.30 27.12 -10.36
N ASN A 666 -24.26 27.89 -9.99
CA ASN A 666 -23.66 28.93 -10.81
C ASN A 666 -22.33 28.43 -11.37
N ILE A 667 -22.10 28.61 -12.68
CA ILE A 667 -20.87 28.18 -13.35
C ILE A 667 -20.25 29.39 -14.05
N ILE A 668 -19.04 29.77 -13.62
CA ILE A 668 -18.33 30.94 -14.10
C ILE A 668 -16.94 30.57 -14.60
N ALA A 669 -16.56 31.13 -15.76
CA ALA A 669 -15.19 31.07 -16.23
C ALA A 669 -14.33 32.04 -15.41
N ARG A 670 -13.20 31.60 -14.90
CA ARG A 670 -12.27 32.37 -14.09
C ARG A 670 -10.84 32.08 -14.50
N TYR A 671 -10.02 33.13 -14.58
CA TYR A 671 -8.59 32.95 -14.79
C TYR A 671 -7.89 32.66 -13.46
N ASP A 672 -7.17 31.58 -13.40
CA ASP A 672 -6.30 31.22 -12.27
C ASP A 672 -4.91 31.82 -12.49
N THR A 673 -4.61 32.87 -11.73
CA THR A 673 -3.33 33.58 -11.81
C THR A 673 -2.15 32.76 -11.26
N ALA A 674 -2.39 31.77 -10.40
CA ALA A 674 -1.35 30.93 -9.84
C ALA A 674 -0.81 29.90 -10.85
N HIS A 675 -1.70 29.39 -11.70
CA HIS A 675 -1.36 28.39 -12.72
C HIS A 675 -1.40 28.95 -14.15
N GLU A 676 -1.68 30.24 -14.30
CA GLU A 676 -1.74 30.97 -15.58
C GLU A 676 -2.67 30.33 -16.63
N ARG A 677 -3.87 29.86 -16.18
CA ARG A 677 -4.83 29.13 -17.02
C ARG A 677 -6.27 29.43 -16.68
N TRP A 678 -7.19 29.24 -17.66
CA TRP A 678 -8.61 29.34 -17.44
C TRP A 678 -9.17 28.10 -16.76
N GLN A 679 -10.21 28.30 -15.91
CA GLN A 679 -10.94 27.24 -15.22
C GLN A 679 -12.42 27.60 -15.09
N LEU A 680 -13.29 26.58 -14.94
CA LEU A 680 -14.69 26.79 -14.60
C LEU A 680 -14.87 26.58 -13.10
N ARG A 681 -15.38 27.62 -12.44
CA ARG A 681 -15.73 27.58 -11.02
C ARG A 681 -17.23 27.32 -10.88
N LEU A 682 -17.57 26.28 -10.15
CA LEU A 682 -18.93 25.87 -9.85
C LEU A 682 -19.26 26.27 -8.42
N GLU A 683 -20.34 26.99 -8.25
CA GLU A 683 -20.79 27.52 -6.97
C GLU A 683 -22.20 27.00 -6.68
N LYS A 684 -22.42 26.32 -5.56
CA LYS A 684 -23.71 25.86 -5.10
C LYS A 684 -23.91 26.20 -3.62
N ILE A 685 -25.00 26.84 -3.28
CA ILE A 685 -25.36 27.08 -1.88
C ILE A 685 -26.15 25.86 -1.37
N LEU A 686 -25.59 25.17 -0.39
CA LEU A 686 -26.24 24.03 0.25
C LEU A 686 -26.36 24.30 1.76
N HIS A 687 -27.59 24.35 2.28
CA HIS A 687 -27.86 24.63 3.70
C HIS A 687 -27.14 25.90 4.23
N GLY A 688 -27.03 26.94 3.40
CA GLY A 688 -26.37 28.20 3.75
C GLY A 688 -24.85 28.22 3.56
N ASN A 689 -24.23 27.08 3.25
CA ASN A 689 -22.80 26.98 2.97
C ASN A 689 -22.54 26.97 1.46
N LEU A 690 -21.52 27.71 1.03
CA LEU A 690 -21.07 27.71 -0.35
C LEU A 690 -20.19 26.48 -0.62
N LYS A 691 -20.70 25.56 -1.44
CA LYS A 691 -19.91 24.43 -1.96
C LYS A 691 -19.28 24.88 -3.29
N LEU A 692 -17.96 24.76 -3.37
CA LEU A 692 -17.18 25.09 -4.55
C LEU A 692 -16.73 23.83 -5.26
N GLY A 693 -16.77 23.84 -6.59
CA GLY A 693 -16.14 22.84 -7.46
C GLY A 693 -15.36 23.55 -8.55
N VAL A 694 -14.40 22.87 -9.13
CA VAL A 694 -13.55 23.40 -10.20
C VAL A 694 -13.43 22.37 -11.32
N ILE A 695 -13.56 22.83 -12.56
CA ILE A 695 -13.18 22.10 -13.77
C ILE A 695 -12.01 22.85 -14.37
N ASP A 696 -10.86 22.23 -14.41
CA ASP A 696 -9.60 22.77 -14.89
C ASP A 696 -8.96 21.87 -15.95
N GLU A 697 -7.82 22.30 -16.46
CA GLU A 697 -7.06 21.55 -17.47
C GLU A 697 -6.63 20.17 -16.97
N ASP A 698 -6.29 20.05 -15.69
CA ASP A 698 -5.88 18.76 -15.11
C ASP A 698 -7.00 17.74 -15.18
N LEU A 699 -8.26 18.15 -14.94
CA LEU A 699 -9.41 17.28 -15.15
C LEU A 699 -9.59 16.94 -16.63
N LEU A 700 -9.44 17.91 -17.53
CA LEU A 700 -9.69 17.69 -18.97
C LEU A 700 -8.71 16.71 -19.61
N VAL A 701 -7.48 16.64 -19.13
CA VAL A 701 -6.47 15.66 -19.58
C VAL A 701 -6.53 14.34 -18.83
N SER A 702 -7.38 14.22 -17.82
CA SER A 702 -7.51 13.02 -17.01
C SER A 702 -8.22 11.88 -17.76
N GLY A 703 -7.90 10.63 -17.38
CA GLY A 703 -8.63 9.45 -17.84
C GLY A 703 -10.12 9.47 -17.44
N ASP A 704 -10.45 10.13 -16.34
CA ASP A 704 -11.83 10.33 -15.89
C ASP A 704 -12.65 11.12 -16.89
N TYR A 705 -12.13 12.27 -17.32
CA TYR A 705 -12.80 13.08 -18.34
C TYR A 705 -12.85 12.37 -19.69
N ALA A 706 -11.78 11.65 -20.06
CA ALA A 706 -11.76 10.84 -21.27
C ALA A 706 -12.85 9.75 -21.26
N GLN A 707 -13.10 9.10 -20.11
CA GLN A 707 -14.18 8.12 -19.95
C GLN A 707 -15.57 8.79 -20.08
N LEU A 708 -15.78 9.95 -19.42
CA LEU A 708 -17.03 10.71 -19.57
C LEU A 708 -17.27 11.11 -21.03
N ARG A 709 -16.23 11.57 -21.72
CA ARG A 709 -16.30 11.94 -23.14
C ARG A 709 -16.62 10.75 -24.04
N LYS A 710 -15.94 9.62 -23.84
CA LYS A 710 -16.20 8.38 -24.58
C LYS A 710 -17.66 7.95 -24.45
N THR A 711 -18.19 7.98 -23.23
CA THR A 711 -19.60 7.63 -22.98
C THR A 711 -20.55 8.64 -23.61
N ALA A 712 -20.26 9.94 -23.53
CA ALA A 712 -21.03 10.99 -24.16
C ALA A 712 -21.09 10.81 -25.70
N ASP A 713 -19.95 10.51 -26.32
CA ASP A 713 -19.89 10.30 -27.78
C ASP A 713 -20.66 9.03 -28.20
N ILE A 714 -20.64 7.95 -27.42
CA ILE A 714 -21.40 6.72 -27.66
C ILE A 714 -22.91 6.97 -27.53
N LEU A 715 -23.34 7.76 -26.55
CA LEU A 715 -24.76 8.05 -26.32
C LEU A 715 -25.29 9.22 -27.16
N ALA A 716 -24.42 9.97 -27.86
CA ALA A 716 -24.76 11.12 -28.61
C ALA A 716 -25.77 10.79 -29.74
N GLY A 717 -26.92 11.44 -29.74
CA GLY A 717 -27.97 11.23 -30.75
C GLY A 717 -28.62 9.84 -30.74
N LEU A 718 -28.36 9.04 -29.69
CA LEU A 718 -28.96 7.70 -29.56
C LEU A 718 -30.50 7.82 -29.39
N PHE A 719 -30.95 8.73 -28.54
CA PHE A 719 -32.38 8.90 -28.22
C PHE A 719 -33.07 9.93 -29.14
N GLY A 720 -34.25 9.56 -29.59
CA GLY A 720 -35.12 10.44 -30.35
C GLY A 720 -36.57 10.38 -29.87
N PRO A 721 -37.48 11.20 -30.48
CA PRO A 721 -38.90 11.15 -30.13
C PRO A 721 -39.47 9.75 -30.33
N GLY A 722 -40.17 9.25 -29.30
CA GLY A 722 -40.80 7.94 -29.35
C GLY A 722 -39.93 6.78 -28.91
N ALA A 723 -38.75 7.04 -28.30
CA ALA A 723 -37.92 6.01 -27.68
C ALA A 723 -38.65 5.30 -26.54
N PHE A 724 -38.43 3.98 -26.42
CA PHE A 724 -39.00 3.18 -25.35
C PHE A 724 -38.13 1.97 -25.05
N VAL A 725 -38.28 1.47 -23.82
CA VAL A 725 -37.66 0.22 -23.37
C VAL A 725 -38.73 -0.81 -23.03
N VAL A 726 -38.47 -2.06 -23.36
CA VAL A 726 -39.36 -3.19 -23.10
C VAL A 726 -38.62 -4.22 -22.25
N ARG A 727 -39.32 -4.81 -21.29
CA ARG A 727 -38.85 -5.97 -20.51
C ARG A 727 -40.03 -6.88 -20.24
N GLY A 728 -40.03 -8.08 -20.83
CA GLY A 728 -41.22 -8.96 -20.84
C GLY A 728 -42.45 -8.25 -21.42
N ASP A 729 -43.55 -8.26 -20.67
CA ASP A 729 -44.81 -7.62 -21.11
C ASP A 729 -44.89 -6.11 -20.77
N LYS A 730 -43.84 -5.54 -20.13
CA LYS A 730 -43.83 -4.14 -19.69
C LYS A 730 -43.07 -3.26 -20.67
N LYS A 731 -43.64 -2.07 -20.95
CA LYS A 731 -43.08 -1.06 -21.83
C LYS A 731 -43.07 0.29 -21.14
N LYS A 732 -41.97 1.05 -21.27
CA LYS A 732 -41.82 2.43 -20.76
C LYS A 732 -41.21 3.32 -21.82
N ALA A 733 -41.84 4.49 -22.07
CA ALA A 733 -41.21 5.55 -22.87
C ALA A 733 -40.02 6.15 -22.05
N VAL A 734 -38.88 6.38 -22.71
CA VAL A 734 -37.66 6.88 -22.13
C VAL A 734 -37.07 7.99 -23.00
N SER A 735 -36.36 8.93 -22.37
CA SER A 735 -35.75 10.06 -23.05
C SER A 735 -34.21 10.03 -22.95
N SER A 736 -33.65 9.18 -22.11
CA SER A 736 -32.20 9.06 -21.90
C SER A 736 -31.80 7.63 -21.53
N PHE A 737 -30.51 7.34 -21.63
CA PHE A 737 -29.99 6.05 -21.21
C PHE A 737 -30.06 5.90 -19.67
N ALA A 738 -29.86 6.99 -18.93
CA ALA A 738 -30.05 7.06 -17.49
C ALA A 738 -31.45 6.60 -17.07
N GLU A 739 -32.49 7.14 -17.73
CA GLU A 739 -33.88 6.77 -17.46
C GLU A 739 -34.17 5.30 -17.82
N THR A 740 -33.57 4.81 -18.91
CA THR A 740 -33.65 3.40 -19.31
C THR A 740 -33.07 2.48 -18.22
N MET A 741 -31.87 2.75 -17.75
CA MET A 741 -31.20 1.96 -16.73
C MET A 741 -31.93 2.00 -15.39
N GLN A 742 -32.38 3.18 -14.97
CA GLN A 742 -33.12 3.34 -13.73
C GLN A 742 -34.42 2.50 -13.73
N TRP A 743 -35.15 2.52 -14.85
CA TRP A 743 -36.36 1.73 -14.97
C TRP A 743 -36.10 0.23 -14.98
N LEU A 744 -35.14 -0.24 -15.77
CA LEU A 744 -34.76 -1.66 -15.85
C LEU A 744 -34.35 -2.20 -14.49
N LEU A 745 -33.50 -1.47 -13.74
CA LEU A 745 -33.06 -1.87 -12.41
C LEU A 745 -34.23 -1.89 -11.42
N SER A 746 -35.14 -0.88 -11.47
CA SER A 746 -36.30 -0.83 -10.57
C SER A 746 -37.30 -2.00 -10.80
N GLU A 747 -37.45 -2.44 -12.03
CA GLU A 747 -38.31 -3.59 -12.35
C GLU A 747 -37.71 -4.91 -11.85
N VAL A 748 -36.38 -5.05 -11.91
CA VAL A 748 -35.68 -6.23 -11.35
C VAL A 748 -35.75 -6.23 -9.83
N GLU A 749 -35.48 -5.11 -9.18
CA GLU A 749 -35.53 -5.01 -7.71
C GLU A 749 -36.90 -5.44 -7.15
N ARG A 750 -37.99 -5.16 -7.87
CA ARG A 750 -39.35 -5.61 -7.48
C ARG A 750 -39.56 -7.13 -7.66
N SER A 751 -38.80 -7.76 -8.52
CA SER A 751 -38.90 -9.20 -8.83
C SER A 751 -38.01 -10.09 -7.96
N VAL A 752 -37.12 -9.50 -7.17
CA VAL A 752 -36.09 -10.17 -6.38
C VAL A 752 -36.39 -10.03 -4.89
N THR A 753 -36.34 -11.13 -4.14
CA THR A 753 -36.36 -11.09 -2.68
C THR A 753 -34.90 -11.04 -2.19
N LYS A 754 -34.58 -10.00 -1.40
CA LYS A 754 -33.25 -9.76 -0.88
C LYS A 754 -33.24 -9.93 0.65
N GLN A 755 -32.38 -10.81 1.16
CA GLN A 755 -32.08 -10.93 2.59
C GLN A 755 -30.63 -10.45 2.80
N ARG A 756 -30.45 -9.49 3.70
CA ARG A 756 -29.10 -9.06 4.14
C ARG A 756 -28.77 -9.78 5.44
N TYR A 757 -27.59 -10.40 5.50
CA TYR A 757 -27.07 -10.98 6.73
C TYR A 757 -26.31 -9.92 7.52
N LYS A 758 -26.67 -9.75 8.80
CA LYS A 758 -25.97 -8.87 9.74
C LYS A 758 -24.94 -9.63 10.57
N GLY A 759 -25.21 -10.91 10.87
CA GLY A 759 -24.34 -11.74 11.67
C GLY A 759 -24.28 -13.19 11.20
N LEU A 760 -23.20 -13.87 11.54
CA LEU A 760 -22.98 -15.30 11.24
C LEU A 760 -23.96 -16.21 11.97
N GLY A 761 -24.49 -15.76 13.09
CA GLY A 761 -25.52 -16.47 13.86
C GLY A 761 -26.86 -16.60 13.12
N GLU A 762 -27.11 -15.79 12.07
CA GLU A 762 -28.28 -15.91 11.21
C GLU A 762 -28.15 -17.04 10.17
N MET A 763 -26.94 -17.61 10.00
CA MET A 763 -26.68 -18.71 9.08
C MET A 763 -26.77 -20.04 9.81
N ASN A 764 -27.47 -20.99 9.21
CA ASN A 764 -27.43 -22.36 9.69
C ASN A 764 -26.10 -23.04 9.32
N PRO A 765 -25.74 -24.20 9.91
CA PRO A 765 -24.45 -24.87 9.65
C PRO A 765 -24.16 -25.16 8.16
N ALA A 766 -25.18 -25.58 7.39
CA ALA A 766 -25.01 -25.86 5.97
C ALA A 766 -24.71 -24.57 5.15
N GLN A 767 -25.44 -23.51 5.44
CA GLN A 767 -25.21 -22.20 4.79
C GLN A 767 -23.82 -21.65 5.10
N LEU A 768 -23.38 -21.77 6.35
CA LEU A 768 -22.04 -21.30 6.77
C LEU A 768 -20.94 -22.12 6.09
N TRP A 769 -21.14 -23.43 5.94
CA TRP A 769 -20.22 -24.28 5.19
C TRP A 769 -20.14 -23.86 3.72
N GLU A 770 -21.27 -23.90 3.00
CA GLU A 770 -21.30 -23.66 1.55
C GLU A 770 -20.89 -22.25 1.11
N THR A 771 -20.86 -21.29 2.03
CA THR A 771 -20.53 -19.90 1.70
C THR A 771 -19.19 -19.42 2.23
N THR A 772 -18.76 -19.92 3.41
CA THR A 772 -17.67 -19.29 4.18
C THR A 772 -16.59 -20.28 4.62
N MET A 773 -16.91 -21.58 4.77
CA MET A 773 -15.95 -22.54 5.32
C MET A 773 -15.44 -23.56 4.31
N ASP A 774 -16.19 -23.90 3.25
CA ASP A 774 -15.73 -24.80 2.20
C ASP A 774 -14.54 -24.21 1.43
N PRO A 775 -13.36 -24.84 1.44
CA PRO A 775 -12.16 -24.36 0.73
C PRO A 775 -12.36 -24.11 -0.77
N LYS A 776 -13.35 -24.75 -1.39
CA LYS A 776 -13.62 -24.64 -2.84
C LYS A 776 -14.36 -23.37 -3.22
N VAL A 777 -15.11 -22.79 -2.29
CA VAL A 777 -16.01 -21.63 -2.58
C VAL A 777 -15.75 -20.42 -1.70
N ARG A 778 -15.18 -20.62 -0.51
CA ARG A 778 -14.91 -19.53 0.44
C ARG A 778 -13.94 -18.51 -0.10
N ARG A 779 -14.04 -17.29 0.41
CA ARG A 779 -13.08 -16.22 0.17
C ARG A 779 -12.42 -15.82 1.49
N LEU A 780 -11.10 -15.74 1.46
CA LEU A 780 -10.29 -15.30 2.59
C LEU A 780 -9.44 -14.10 2.16
N LEU A 781 -9.45 -13.06 2.98
CA LEU A 781 -8.52 -11.94 2.86
C LEU A 781 -7.26 -12.28 3.66
N LYS A 782 -6.11 -12.39 3.02
CA LYS A 782 -4.81 -12.55 3.69
C LYS A 782 -4.38 -11.22 4.29
N VAL A 783 -4.01 -11.24 5.56
CA VAL A 783 -3.50 -10.03 6.25
C VAL A 783 -2.01 -9.90 5.98
N GLN A 784 -1.59 -8.71 5.54
CA GLN A 784 -0.19 -8.39 5.26
C GLN A 784 0.17 -7.05 5.90
N ILE A 785 1.44 -6.87 6.25
CA ILE A 785 1.98 -5.60 6.75
C ILE A 785 2.78 -4.98 5.62
N GLU A 786 2.17 -4.06 4.89
CA GLU A 786 2.82 -3.33 3.81
C GLU A 786 3.64 -2.15 4.35
N ASP A 787 3.10 -1.47 5.35
CA ASP A 787 3.73 -0.36 6.06
C ASP A 787 3.73 -0.61 7.57
N ALA A 788 4.90 -0.95 8.13
CA ALA A 788 5.04 -1.17 9.56
C ALA A 788 4.86 0.11 10.40
N ILE A 789 5.24 1.28 9.85
CA ILE A 789 5.07 2.58 10.54
C ILE A 789 3.61 2.98 10.52
N GLY A 790 2.97 2.92 9.35
CA GLY A 790 1.55 3.22 9.21
C GLY A 790 0.67 2.26 10.00
N ALA A 791 1.00 0.97 10.04
CA ALA A 791 0.29 -0.01 10.86
C ALA A 791 0.45 0.31 12.36
N ASP A 792 1.67 0.61 12.82
CA ASP A 792 1.93 1.02 14.20
C ASP A 792 1.14 2.28 14.58
N GLU A 793 1.14 3.29 13.70
CA GLU A 793 0.39 4.52 13.88
C GLU A 793 -1.12 4.27 13.98
N ILE A 794 -1.69 3.46 13.08
CA ILE A 794 -3.11 3.13 13.10
C ILE A 794 -3.49 2.40 14.38
N PHE A 795 -2.73 1.37 14.80
CA PHE A 795 -2.99 0.67 16.04
C PHE A 795 -2.84 1.60 17.27
N SER A 796 -1.81 2.43 17.33
CA SER A 796 -1.63 3.41 18.41
C SER A 796 -2.76 4.44 18.43
N THR A 797 -3.21 4.93 17.28
CA THR A 797 -4.32 5.89 17.16
C THR A 797 -5.65 5.28 17.58
N LEU A 798 -6.00 4.10 17.01
CA LEU A 798 -7.32 3.50 17.25
C LEU A 798 -7.42 2.81 18.60
N MET A 799 -6.36 2.15 19.05
CA MET A 799 -6.37 1.26 20.20
C MET A 799 -5.56 1.80 21.40
N GLY A 800 -4.74 2.86 21.21
CA GLY A 800 -3.91 3.48 22.24
C GLY A 800 -4.70 4.24 23.30
N GLU A 801 -3.98 4.76 24.31
CA GLU A 801 -4.59 5.49 25.44
C GLU A 801 -5.03 6.92 25.08
N LEU A 802 -4.31 7.58 24.18
CA LEU A 802 -4.60 8.95 23.77
C LEU A 802 -5.92 9.04 23.01
N VAL A 803 -6.80 9.91 23.49
CA VAL A 803 -8.15 10.09 22.89
C VAL A 803 -8.11 11.03 21.69
N GLU A 804 -7.30 12.10 21.77
CA GLU A 804 -7.28 13.18 20.77
C GLU A 804 -6.86 12.71 19.36
N PRO A 805 -5.80 11.89 19.17
CA PRO A 805 -5.47 11.34 17.85
C PRO A 805 -6.61 10.52 17.25
N ARG A 806 -7.32 9.73 18.07
CA ARG A 806 -8.47 8.95 17.62
C ARG A 806 -9.64 9.82 17.22
N ARG A 807 -9.91 10.87 17.97
CA ARG A 807 -10.97 11.83 17.67
C ARG A 807 -10.69 12.54 16.35
N SER A 808 -9.49 13.06 16.18
CA SER A 808 -9.04 13.70 14.95
C SER A 808 -9.14 12.76 13.75
N PHE A 809 -8.74 11.48 13.91
CA PHE A 809 -8.88 10.45 12.88
C PHE A 809 -10.35 10.25 12.46
N ILE A 810 -11.27 10.14 13.42
CA ILE A 810 -12.70 9.98 13.16
C ILE A 810 -13.25 11.22 12.42
N GLU A 811 -12.92 12.43 12.88
CA GLU A 811 -13.38 13.68 12.26
C GLU A 811 -12.87 13.83 10.81
N THR A 812 -11.60 13.52 10.58
CA THR A 812 -10.98 13.60 9.25
C THR A 812 -11.57 12.59 8.26
N ASN A 813 -11.89 11.38 8.75
CA ASN A 813 -12.37 10.30 7.90
C ASN A 813 -13.91 10.14 7.91
N ALA A 814 -14.65 11.02 8.59
CA ALA A 814 -16.11 10.90 8.75
C ALA A 814 -16.86 10.84 7.41
N LEU A 815 -16.42 11.63 6.42
CA LEU A 815 -17.04 11.65 5.08
C LEU A 815 -16.68 10.43 4.22
N ALA A 816 -15.60 9.74 4.53
CA ALA A 816 -15.19 8.52 3.85
C ALA A 816 -15.83 7.26 4.44
N ALA A 817 -16.42 7.37 5.64
CA ALA A 817 -17.08 6.25 6.31
C ALA A 817 -18.26 5.73 5.48
N ARG A 818 -18.24 4.43 5.17
CA ARG A 818 -19.32 3.72 4.46
C ARG A 818 -19.84 2.58 5.34
N ASN A 819 -21.11 2.25 5.20
CA ASN A 819 -21.76 1.14 5.92
C ASN A 819 -21.68 1.26 7.45
N ILE A 820 -21.87 2.48 7.97
CA ILE A 820 -22.09 2.68 9.39
C ILE A 820 -23.50 2.17 9.67
N ASP A 821 -23.59 1.07 10.43
CA ASP A 821 -24.88 0.57 10.93
C ASP A 821 -25.30 1.50 12.09
N VAL A 822 -26.18 2.44 11.80
CA VAL A 822 -26.76 3.36 12.79
C VAL A 822 -28.17 2.87 13.13
#